data_d153d58990e665eb64169741a175d06a
#
_entry.id   d153d58990e665eb64169741a175d06a
#
_cell.length_a   1.000
_cell.length_b   1.000
_cell.length_c   1.000
_cell.angle_alpha   90.00
_cell.angle_beta   90.00
_cell.angle_gamma   90.00
#
_symmetry.space_group_name_H-M   'P 1'
#
loop_
_entity.id
_entity.type
_entity.pdbx_description
1 polymer ?
#
loop_
_entity_poly.entity_id
_entity_poly.type
_entity_poly.pdbx_seq_one_letter_code
_entity_poly.pdbx_strand_id
1 'polypeptide(L)'
;MQVNYALKRPVICSSEHTNGEGRFAVDGEAGTCWQPLSFDRKEDNKVWITVDLERIVTFNQVILKFASGFISGYQLVYSEDNLIWQEAYRKDASKADIEATNINTFPRVTGRYVKLEAELFDPERDFQLLDFAVYEMPSIPDGPLLASVHVSDGEGNSLEQWQTLSLVKGGSARLTIKGIMTDGTVADLTHAEVVNTSTNPEVATWEEAGAITALKSGIAQVKRRVTLQGVTHEISLYVDVDDPSERIAEIWLTHPSLVMEIGQPALMTVGSEFPVLHMRASKRSTSVKTTLLDDLTGEIVAQLPEREIEGQTECTWTFPDKGAQAGHYQWCVELRVNEKVVGYDAFYFTVAAPAAYKEGQSQIVYLNETGKLIYVPDYKGNRIIDFSNAGYGGGGVPLPDVPTVITIEPVEGDNTAHIQHALDRISALQLSTEGFRGAALLKKGVYPVSGQLHIRASGVVLRGEGAGEEGTLLYATGTEKRSVIDIQGASAPQLLTETLTTITDLYVPSGSRSIHVEEASRFRQGDTVKVLRYGNERWIHAIGMDAIRKRPVTGGTVQWSPFELAFDRVITHIEGSRITLDAPIASAIEKQWGSGAIVKYEDAGRIEQIGVEHLRIDVTYDSSITETSLDGNEGSAAYLADENHAATGVYMDCVKHAWVRDIAGFHLQHALVQVERDTKWTTIQDCTVSDFISVITGGRRYSFHLVGELTLVQRVYSDAARHAFTVDARVAGPNVFLDCESKQDYNTSEPHHRWSVGCLYDNVNGRIHMQDRAWLGSGHGWAGANYVSWNTSNELVSQQPPTAQNYAIGHVGKKGKALLPNSYDPRPRKEAFWDSFGTHVTPRSLYIQQLQDRIGVEVVSHEFKVR
;
A
#
# COMPACT_ATOMS: atom_id res chain seq x y z
N MET A 1 32.79 38.21 2.26
CA MET A 1 31.49 37.74 1.71
C MET A 1 31.73 37.36 0.27
N GLN A 2 31.34 36.17 -0.13
CA GLN A 2 31.39 35.77 -1.54
C GLN A 2 30.35 36.57 -2.33
N VAL A 3 30.71 36.99 -3.52
CA VAL A 3 29.85 37.79 -4.39
C VAL A 3 28.97 36.85 -5.21
N ASN A 4 27.65 36.91 -5.02
CA ASN A 4 26.69 36.25 -5.93
C ASN A 4 26.59 37.09 -7.21
N TYR A 5 27.17 36.63 -8.31
CA TYR A 5 27.19 37.36 -9.59
C TYR A 5 25.80 37.44 -10.25
N ALA A 6 24.86 36.52 -9.91
CA ALA A 6 23.51 36.51 -10.46
C ALA A 6 22.52 37.40 -9.70
N LEU A 7 22.86 37.89 -8.49
CA LEU A 7 21.93 38.64 -7.65
C LEU A 7 21.39 39.88 -8.34
N LYS A 8 20.04 39.93 -8.50
CA LYS A 8 19.29 41.05 -9.13
C LYS A 8 19.72 41.34 -10.56
N ARG A 9 20.17 40.34 -11.30
CA ARG A 9 20.56 40.44 -12.69
C ARG A 9 19.39 40.25 -13.65
N PRO A 10 19.46 40.81 -14.88
CA PRO A 10 18.45 40.53 -15.90
C PRO A 10 18.34 39.04 -16.23
N VAL A 11 17.13 38.59 -16.45
CA VAL A 11 16.83 37.20 -16.81
C VAL A 11 15.95 37.14 -18.03
N ILE A 12 16.06 36.05 -18.79
CA ILE A 12 15.17 35.65 -19.86
C ILE A 12 14.81 34.18 -19.57
N CYS A 13 13.56 33.83 -19.69
CA CYS A 13 13.07 32.45 -19.41
C CYS A 13 12.13 31.93 -20.48
N SER A 14 11.90 30.62 -20.49
CA SER A 14 11.00 29.96 -21.45
C SER A 14 9.60 30.55 -21.40
N SER A 15 9.08 30.77 -20.20
CA SER A 15 7.85 31.50 -19.89
C SER A 15 7.83 31.90 -18.42
N GLU A 16 6.84 32.69 -18.02
CA GLU A 16 6.66 33.09 -16.64
C GLU A 16 5.19 33.30 -16.27
N HIS A 17 4.83 32.87 -15.07
CA HIS A 17 3.51 33.09 -14.49
C HIS A 17 3.42 34.51 -13.90
N THR A 18 2.25 35.11 -13.85
CA THR A 18 2.01 36.47 -13.36
C THR A 18 2.55 36.75 -11.95
N ASN A 19 2.59 35.74 -11.10
CA ASN A 19 3.14 35.78 -9.73
C ASN A 19 4.44 34.99 -9.60
N GLY A 20 5.03 34.54 -10.69
CA GLY A 20 6.22 33.70 -10.77
C GLY A 20 7.18 34.17 -11.86
N GLU A 21 7.48 35.51 -11.87
CA GLU A 21 8.36 36.13 -12.87
C GLU A 21 9.79 35.60 -12.74
N GLY A 22 10.48 35.44 -13.85
CA GLY A 22 11.88 34.94 -13.90
C GLY A 22 12.84 35.66 -12.98
N ARG A 23 12.67 36.99 -12.81
CA ARG A 23 13.49 37.83 -11.90
C ARG A 23 13.44 37.35 -10.44
N PHE A 24 12.40 36.66 -10.01
CA PHE A 24 12.29 36.16 -8.64
C PHE A 24 13.28 35.01 -8.33
N ALA A 25 13.82 34.34 -9.36
CA ALA A 25 14.88 33.38 -9.16
C ALA A 25 16.24 33.97 -8.78
N VAL A 26 16.43 35.30 -8.94
CA VAL A 26 17.69 35.97 -8.69
C VAL A 26 17.57 37.20 -7.77
N ASP A 27 16.43 37.41 -7.11
CA ASP A 27 16.15 38.55 -6.25
C ASP A 27 16.78 38.47 -4.85
N GLY A 28 17.13 37.25 -4.41
CA GLY A 28 17.69 36.93 -3.10
C GLY A 28 16.67 36.80 -1.98
N GLU A 29 15.36 36.72 -2.30
CA GLU A 29 14.27 36.60 -1.35
C GLU A 29 13.78 35.13 -1.26
N ALA A 30 13.68 34.62 -0.06
CA ALA A 30 13.30 33.18 0.14
C ALA A 30 11.82 32.85 -0.13
N GLY A 31 10.96 33.85 -0.26
CA GLY A 31 9.51 33.71 -0.44
C GLY A 31 9.03 33.88 -1.88
N THR A 32 9.91 34.17 -2.81
CA THR A 32 9.62 34.37 -4.22
C THR A 32 10.17 33.25 -5.07
N CYS A 33 9.61 33.01 -6.26
CA CYS A 33 10.11 31.98 -7.17
C CYS A 33 9.81 32.29 -8.63
N TRP A 34 10.63 31.81 -9.54
CA TRP A 34 10.27 31.70 -10.94
C TRP A 34 9.41 30.45 -11.16
N GLN A 35 8.33 30.65 -11.92
CA GLN A 35 7.38 29.57 -12.26
C GLN A 35 7.02 29.70 -13.74
N PRO A 36 7.39 28.72 -14.60
CA PRO A 36 7.02 28.72 -16.00
C PRO A 36 5.55 28.34 -16.19
N LEU A 37 4.92 28.80 -17.26
CA LEU A 37 3.55 28.45 -17.62
C LEU A 37 3.37 26.95 -17.85
N SER A 38 2.19 26.43 -17.53
CA SER A 38 1.88 25.00 -17.67
C SER A 38 1.91 24.53 -19.11
N PHE A 39 1.60 25.40 -20.06
CA PHE A 39 1.62 25.11 -21.49
C PHE A 39 3.03 24.76 -21.98
N ASP A 40 4.08 25.53 -21.65
CA ASP A 40 5.47 25.24 -22.05
C ASP A 40 5.96 23.92 -21.46
N ARG A 41 5.59 23.66 -20.19
CA ARG A 41 5.95 22.40 -19.53
C ARG A 41 5.38 21.16 -20.24
N LYS A 42 4.20 21.29 -20.87
CA LYS A 42 3.49 20.18 -21.54
C LYS A 42 3.94 19.95 -22.98
N GLU A 43 4.43 20.99 -23.65
CA GLU A 43 4.80 20.89 -25.06
C GLU A 43 6.12 20.13 -25.25
N ASP A 44 7.18 20.48 -24.47
CA ASP A 44 8.53 19.92 -24.63
C ASP A 44 9.08 19.17 -23.41
N ASN A 45 8.35 19.11 -22.30
CA ASN A 45 8.86 18.65 -21.01
C ASN A 45 10.12 19.40 -20.52
N LYS A 46 10.41 20.58 -21.08
CA LYS A 46 11.61 21.37 -20.80
C LYS A 46 11.28 22.77 -20.40
N VAL A 47 12.03 23.28 -19.42
CA VAL A 47 11.97 24.66 -18.99
C VAL A 47 13.38 25.22 -18.89
N TRP A 48 13.55 26.51 -19.14
CA TRP A 48 14.86 27.12 -19.05
C TRP A 48 14.79 28.58 -18.57
N ILE A 49 15.88 29.02 -17.91
CA ILE A 49 16.09 30.40 -17.50
C ILE A 49 17.55 30.78 -17.72
N THR A 50 17.79 31.94 -18.32
CA THR A 50 19.11 32.53 -18.61
C THR A 50 19.29 33.78 -17.76
N VAL A 51 20.41 33.87 -17.06
CA VAL A 51 20.84 35.06 -16.30
C VAL A 51 21.91 35.75 -17.09
N ASP A 52 21.73 37.05 -17.36
CA ASP A 52 22.77 37.94 -17.90
C ASP A 52 23.56 38.56 -16.74
N LEU A 53 24.79 38.14 -16.52
CA LEU A 53 25.65 38.66 -15.46
C LEU A 53 26.13 40.09 -15.75
N GLU A 54 25.70 40.70 -16.90
CA GLU A 54 26.03 42.06 -17.42
C GLU A 54 27.51 42.29 -17.73
N ARG A 55 28.38 41.37 -17.39
CA ARG A 55 29.83 41.40 -17.67
C ARG A 55 30.37 39.99 -17.77
N ILE A 56 31.48 39.81 -18.42
CA ILE A 56 32.21 38.55 -18.43
C ILE A 56 32.83 38.36 -17.05
N VAL A 57 32.56 37.23 -16.41
CA VAL A 57 33.08 36.82 -15.10
C VAL A 57 33.55 35.37 -15.15
N THR A 58 34.53 35.07 -14.30
CA THR A 58 34.95 33.69 -14.05
C THR A 58 34.17 33.13 -12.87
N PHE A 59 33.65 31.92 -13.02
CA PHE A 59 32.91 31.24 -11.97
C PHE A 59 33.06 29.72 -12.08
N ASN A 60 32.75 28.98 -10.97
CA ASN A 60 32.91 27.52 -10.90
C ASN A 60 31.92 26.89 -9.95
N GLN A 61 30.90 27.65 -9.49
CA GLN A 61 29.83 27.10 -8.68
C GLN A 61 28.50 27.78 -8.99
N VAL A 62 27.46 27.02 -9.18
CA VAL A 62 26.08 27.48 -9.27
C VAL A 62 25.23 26.79 -8.22
N ILE A 63 24.49 27.56 -7.43
CA ILE A 63 23.56 27.05 -6.43
C ILE A 63 22.14 27.26 -6.96
N LEU A 64 21.38 26.21 -7.04
CA LEU A 64 19.96 26.21 -7.41
C LEU A 64 19.12 25.77 -6.21
N LYS A 65 18.04 26.52 -5.90
CA LYS A 65 17.07 26.14 -4.90
C LYS A 65 15.70 26.00 -5.54
N PHE A 66 15.11 24.82 -5.41
CA PHE A 66 13.78 24.51 -5.90
C PHE A 66 12.78 24.46 -4.73
N ALA A 67 11.59 25.05 -4.91
CA ALA A 67 10.45 24.85 -4.01
C ALA A 67 9.62 23.64 -4.44
N SER A 68 9.44 23.43 -5.74
CA SER A 68 8.81 22.28 -6.34
C SER A 68 9.42 22.00 -7.72
N GLY A 69 9.28 20.80 -8.20
CA GLY A 69 9.72 20.38 -9.52
C GLY A 69 9.89 18.88 -9.61
N PHE A 70 9.32 18.28 -10.64
CA PHE A 70 9.44 16.86 -10.95
C PHE A 70 10.44 16.72 -12.10
N ILE A 71 11.73 16.87 -11.77
CA ILE A 71 12.83 17.05 -12.71
C ILE A 71 13.51 15.71 -12.97
N SER A 72 13.62 15.30 -14.23
CA SER A 72 14.37 14.10 -14.65
C SER A 72 15.87 14.37 -14.81
N GLY A 73 16.24 15.66 -14.90
CA GLY A 73 17.61 16.12 -14.99
C GLY A 73 17.68 17.58 -15.35
N TYR A 74 18.88 18.16 -15.26
CA TYR A 74 19.16 19.51 -15.74
C TYR A 74 20.59 19.66 -16.20
N GLN A 75 20.83 20.69 -17.02
CA GLN A 75 22.17 21.14 -17.35
C GLN A 75 22.33 22.63 -17.08
N LEU A 76 23.56 23.01 -16.76
CA LEU A 76 24.02 24.39 -16.69
C LEU A 76 24.93 24.65 -17.86
N VAL A 77 24.57 25.63 -18.66
CA VAL A 77 25.36 26.04 -19.81
C VAL A 77 25.75 27.53 -19.64
N TYR A 78 26.86 27.91 -20.22
CA TYR A 78 27.36 29.29 -20.19
C TYR A 78 27.72 29.79 -21.57
N SER A 79 27.75 31.11 -21.74
CA SER A 79 28.09 31.80 -22.99
C SER A 79 28.68 33.17 -22.73
N GLU A 80 29.55 33.63 -23.62
CA GLU A 80 30.04 35.01 -23.62
C GLU A 80 29.12 35.93 -24.41
N ASP A 81 28.45 35.45 -25.47
CA ASP A 81 27.73 36.23 -26.47
C ASP A 81 26.21 35.89 -26.56
N ASN A 82 25.69 34.98 -25.73
CA ASN A 82 24.33 34.47 -25.78
C ASN A 82 23.95 33.70 -27.08
N LEU A 83 24.95 33.36 -27.88
CA LEU A 83 24.75 32.62 -29.14
C LEU A 83 25.40 31.24 -29.11
N ILE A 84 26.66 31.16 -28.63
CA ILE A 84 27.41 29.92 -28.53
C ILE A 84 27.41 29.49 -27.06
N TRP A 85 26.81 28.35 -26.81
CA TRP A 85 26.67 27.78 -25.47
C TRP A 85 27.59 26.59 -25.26
N GLN A 86 28.23 26.56 -24.08
CA GLN A 86 29.07 25.46 -23.62
C GLN A 86 28.51 24.88 -22.33
N GLU A 87 28.61 23.56 -22.15
CA GLU A 87 28.17 22.88 -20.93
C GLU A 87 29.18 23.11 -19.79
N ALA A 88 28.69 23.60 -18.65
CA ALA A 88 29.48 23.72 -17.43
C ALA A 88 29.23 22.52 -16.51
N TYR A 89 27.95 22.03 -16.44
CA TYR A 89 27.56 21.00 -15.53
C TYR A 89 26.29 20.31 -16.02
N ARG A 90 26.18 18.98 -15.77
CA ARG A 90 24.97 18.19 -16.03
C ARG A 90 24.64 17.32 -14.84
N LYS A 91 23.38 17.29 -14.47
CA LYS A 91 22.82 16.39 -13.45
C LYS A 91 21.66 15.57 -14.01
N ASP A 92 21.77 14.25 -13.95
CA ASP A 92 20.74 13.29 -14.36
C ASP A 92 20.09 12.72 -13.11
N ALA A 93 18.78 12.95 -12.94
CA ALA A 93 18.03 12.49 -11.78
C ALA A 93 17.78 10.99 -11.78
N SER A 94 17.92 10.30 -12.93
CA SER A 94 17.87 8.83 -12.95
C SER A 94 19.02 8.20 -12.16
N LYS A 95 20.13 8.94 -12.01
CA LYS A 95 21.35 8.51 -11.32
C LYS A 95 21.60 9.22 -9.99
N ALA A 96 20.98 10.37 -9.75
CA ALA A 96 21.14 11.13 -8.52
C ALA A 96 19.88 11.91 -8.16
N ASP A 97 19.53 11.94 -6.88
CA ASP A 97 18.39 12.72 -6.39
C ASP A 97 18.63 14.23 -6.62
N ILE A 98 17.60 14.92 -7.08
CA ILE A 98 17.55 16.37 -7.12
C ILE A 98 16.92 16.83 -5.80
N GLU A 99 17.69 17.57 -5.02
CA GLU A 99 17.29 18.06 -3.71
C GLU A 99 16.72 19.50 -3.80
N ALA A 100 16.14 19.99 -2.71
CA ALA A 100 15.66 21.37 -2.63
C ALA A 100 16.79 22.39 -2.85
N THR A 101 18.01 22.09 -2.41
CA THR A 101 19.21 22.89 -2.66
C THR A 101 20.26 22.04 -3.36
N ASN A 102 20.67 22.47 -4.55
CA ASN A 102 21.68 21.79 -5.35
C ASN A 102 22.90 22.70 -5.51
N ILE A 103 24.05 22.29 -4.96
CA ILE A 103 25.32 22.94 -5.11
C ILE A 103 26.08 22.29 -6.25
N ASN A 104 26.21 22.96 -7.36
CA ASN A 104 26.84 22.44 -8.57
C ASN A 104 28.23 23.07 -8.71
N THR A 105 29.26 22.23 -8.58
CA THR A 105 30.66 22.64 -8.67
C THR A 105 31.29 22.01 -9.90
N PHE A 106 32.02 22.80 -10.66
CA PHE A 106 32.64 22.43 -11.93
C PHE A 106 33.98 23.18 -12.13
N PRO A 107 34.83 22.78 -13.11
CA PRO A 107 36.04 23.54 -13.45
C PRO A 107 35.74 24.98 -13.78
N ARG A 108 36.65 25.91 -13.49
CA ARG A 108 36.43 27.31 -13.77
C ARG A 108 36.10 27.57 -15.22
N VAL A 109 35.05 28.30 -15.44
CA VAL A 109 34.59 28.77 -16.76
C VAL A 109 34.46 30.30 -16.76
N THR A 110 34.50 30.88 -17.93
CA THR A 110 34.37 32.33 -18.10
C THR A 110 33.21 32.61 -19.06
N GLY A 111 32.29 33.48 -18.64
CA GLY A 111 31.10 33.77 -19.43
C GLY A 111 30.34 34.99 -18.90
N ARG A 112 29.45 35.54 -19.70
CA ARG A 112 28.51 36.60 -19.33
C ARG A 112 27.12 36.05 -19.06
N TYR A 113 26.73 35.00 -19.76
CA TYR A 113 25.41 34.37 -19.63
C TYR A 113 25.53 33.00 -18.99
N VAL A 114 24.61 32.69 -18.08
CA VAL A 114 24.50 31.38 -17.46
C VAL A 114 23.05 30.94 -17.59
N LYS A 115 22.82 29.73 -18.12
CA LYS A 115 21.47 29.19 -18.35
C LYS A 115 21.30 27.86 -17.65
N LEU A 116 20.16 27.69 -16.97
CA LEU A 116 19.62 26.45 -16.52
C LEU A 116 18.67 25.91 -17.59
N GLU A 117 18.84 24.67 -17.99
CA GLU A 117 17.86 23.91 -18.79
C GLU A 117 17.46 22.67 -18.01
N ALA A 118 16.19 22.58 -17.59
CA ALA A 118 15.67 21.48 -16.81
C ALA A 118 14.66 20.66 -17.61
N GLU A 119 14.74 19.34 -17.50
CA GLU A 119 13.81 18.40 -18.10
C GLU A 119 12.90 17.82 -17.03
N LEU A 120 11.58 17.81 -17.28
CA LEU A 120 10.56 17.38 -16.34
C LEU A 120 10.10 15.94 -16.66
N PHE A 121 10.02 15.07 -15.65
CA PHE A 121 9.41 13.74 -15.82
C PHE A 121 7.91 13.76 -15.56
N ASP A 122 7.39 14.80 -14.89
CA ASP A 122 5.96 15.03 -14.71
C ASP A 122 5.63 16.50 -15.02
N PRO A 123 5.30 16.80 -16.27
CA PRO A 123 5.02 18.18 -16.71
C PRO A 123 3.67 18.71 -16.20
N GLU A 124 2.81 17.84 -15.65
CA GLU A 124 1.54 18.22 -15.02
C GLU A 124 1.75 18.87 -13.65
N ARG A 125 2.92 18.66 -13.03
CA ARG A 125 3.27 19.20 -11.73
C ARG A 125 3.97 20.56 -11.83
N ASP A 126 3.81 21.38 -10.81
CA ASP A 126 4.47 22.69 -10.75
C ASP A 126 5.99 22.58 -10.70
N PHE A 127 6.64 23.50 -11.39
CA PHE A 127 8.07 23.78 -11.31
C PHE A 127 8.28 25.16 -10.70
N GLN A 128 9.07 25.24 -9.63
CA GLN A 128 9.35 26.51 -8.93
C GLN A 128 10.81 26.58 -8.54
N LEU A 129 11.53 27.59 -9.09
CA LEU A 129 12.94 27.88 -8.78
C LEU A 129 12.97 29.11 -7.86
N LEU A 130 13.38 28.90 -6.61
CA LEU A 130 13.50 29.97 -5.58
C LEU A 130 14.76 30.79 -5.71
N ASP A 131 15.89 30.16 -6.10
CA ASP A 131 17.19 30.84 -6.10
C ASP A 131 18.10 30.27 -7.19
N PHE A 132 18.74 31.17 -7.93
CA PHE A 132 19.77 30.88 -8.91
C PHE A 132 20.98 31.79 -8.59
N ALA A 133 21.97 31.23 -7.93
CA ALA A 133 23.15 31.98 -7.49
C ALA A 133 24.41 31.47 -8.17
N VAL A 134 25.30 32.42 -8.57
CA VAL A 134 26.55 32.13 -9.30
C VAL A 134 27.75 32.67 -8.52
N TYR A 135 28.73 31.78 -8.27
CA TYR A 135 29.91 32.13 -7.44
C TYR A 135 31.23 31.71 -8.09
N GLU A 136 32.30 32.46 -7.74
CA GLU A 136 33.67 32.01 -7.86
C GLU A 136 34.15 31.50 -6.51
N MET A 137 34.59 30.25 -6.46
CA MET A 137 35.10 29.56 -5.27
C MET A 137 36.60 29.34 -5.39
N PRO A 138 37.42 30.23 -4.77
CA PRO A 138 38.87 30.15 -4.90
C PRO A 138 39.49 28.88 -4.32
N SER A 139 38.80 28.25 -3.37
CA SER A 139 39.25 26.99 -2.73
C SER A 139 39.15 25.75 -3.64
N ILE A 140 38.46 25.83 -4.75
CA ILE A 140 38.38 24.79 -5.75
C ILE A 140 39.57 24.93 -6.71
N PRO A 141 40.44 23.89 -6.85
CA PRO A 141 41.60 23.96 -7.72
C PRO A 141 41.22 24.17 -9.19
N ASP A 142 42.16 24.79 -9.91
CA ASP A 142 42.05 24.84 -11.36
C ASP A 142 42.42 23.47 -11.95
N GLY A 143 41.65 23.00 -12.91
CA GLY A 143 41.90 21.75 -13.62
C GLY A 143 40.80 20.73 -13.48
N PRO A 144 41.01 19.50 -13.97
CA PRO A 144 40.01 18.47 -13.89
C PRO A 144 39.62 18.12 -12.45
N LEU A 145 38.31 17.96 -12.21
CA LEU A 145 37.75 17.55 -10.92
C LEU A 145 37.22 16.11 -10.99
N LEU A 146 37.03 15.45 -9.86
CA LEU A 146 36.41 14.12 -9.80
C LEU A 146 34.96 14.23 -10.30
N ALA A 147 34.67 13.65 -11.49
CA ALA A 147 33.34 13.71 -12.12
C ALA A 147 32.44 12.55 -11.65
N SER A 148 32.99 11.35 -11.44
CA SER A 148 32.24 10.18 -11.02
C SER A 148 33.14 9.13 -10.36
N VAL A 149 32.51 8.24 -9.59
CA VAL A 149 33.18 7.05 -9.03
C VAL A 149 32.37 5.83 -9.42
N HIS A 150 33.03 4.84 -10.00
CA HIS A 150 32.46 3.58 -10.45
C HIS A 150 32.98 2.42 -9.61
N VAL A 151 32.13 1.43 -9.40
CA VAL A 151 32.48 0.20 -8.67
C VAL A 151 32.27 -0.98 -9.60
N SER A 152 33.17 -1.93 -9.55
CA SER A 152 33.02 -3.22 -10.21
C SER A 152 33.32 -4.36 -9.25
N ASP A 153 32.72 -5.53 -9.53
CA ASP A 153 32.99 -6.77 -8.81
C ASP A 153 34.35 -7.37 -9.19
N GLY A 154 34.69 -8.54 -8.60
CA GLY A 154 35.94 -9.24 -8.87
C GLY A 154 36.09 -9.79 -10.32
N GLU A 155 35.00 -9.83 -11.08
CA GLU A 155 34.96 -10.24 -12.48
C GLU A 155 35.03 -9.04 -13.44
N GLY A 156 34.93 -7.81 -12.91
CA GLY A 156 34.96 -6.56 -13.68
C GLY A 156 33.58 -6.07 -14.11
N ASN A 157 32.49 -6.69 -13.65
CA ASN A 157 31.13 -6.19 -13.95
C ASN A 157 30.87 -4.94 -13.13
N SER A 158 30.31 -3.92 -13.79
CA SER A 158 29.93 -2.67 -13.13
C SER A 158 28.75 -2.91 -12.17
N LEU A 159 28.85 -2.35 -10.97
CA LEU A 159 27.78 -2.35 -9.98
C LEU A 159 27.09 -0.99 -9.98
N GLU A 160 25.79 -1.03 -10.09
CA GLU A 160 24.96 0.18 -10.09
C GLU A 160 24.67 0.64 -8.65
N GLN A 161 24.37 1.91 -8.51
CA GLN A 161 23.93 2.51 -7.25
C GLN A 161 22.71 1.75 -6.71
N TRP A 162 22.76 1.34 -5.44
CA TRP A 162 21.75 0.56 -4.72
C TRP A 162 21.53 -0.88 -5.22
N GLN A 163 22.43 -1.40 -6.03
CA GLN A 163 22.39 -2.81 -6.40
C GLN A 163 22.62 -3.68 -5.16
N THR A 164 21.95 -4.85 -5.15
CA THR A 164 22.07 -5.82 -4.06
C THR A 164 23.12 -6.87 -4.40
N LEU A 165 24.05 -7.07 -3.48
CA LEU A 165 25.01 -8.18 -3.47
C LEU A 165 24.48 -9.27 -2.54
N SER A 166 24.31 -10.48 -3.07
CA SER A 166 23.92 -11.64 -2.26
C SER A 166 25.16 -12.38 -1.81
N LEU A 167 25.36 -12.50 -0.50
CA LEU A 167 26.48 -13.20 0.11
C LEU A 167 25.97 -14.25 1.10
N VAL A 168 26.78 -15.29 1.32
CA VAL A 168 26.54 -16.24 2.41
C VAL A 168 27.36 -15.78 3.62
N LYS A 169 26.82 -15.96 4.81
CA LYS A 169 27.50 -15.65 6.08
C LYS A 169 28.93 -16.23 6.13
N GLY A 170 29.90 -15.40 6.50
CA GLY A 170 31.31 -15.69 6.47
C GLY A 170 31.99 -15.49 5.11
N GLY A 171 31.21 -15.18 4.06
CA GLY A 171 31.75 -14.85 2.75
C GLY A 171 32.18 -13.39 2.62
N SER A 172 32.86 -13.05 1.53
CA SER A 172 33.27 -11.69 1.21
C SER A 172 33.26 -11.44 -0.29
N ALA A 173 33.03 -10.20 -0.68
CA ALA A 173 33.11 -9.72 -2.06
C ALA A 173 34.19 -8.62 -2.15
N ARG A 174 35.18 -8.81 -3.02
CA ARG A 174 36.18 -7.77 -3.29
C ARG A 174 35.71 -6.88 -4.42
N LEU A 175 35.70 -5.59 -4.20
CA LEU A 175 35.26 -4.58 -5.15
C LEU A 175 36.43 -3.70 -5.60
N THR A 176 36.41 -3.30 -6.88
CA THR A 176 37.37 -2.36 -7.48
C THR A 176 36.68 -1.01 -7.66
N ILE A 177 37.35 0.08 -7.27
CA ILE A 177 36.83 1.43 -7.36
C ILE A 177 37.66 2.22 -8.35
N LYS A 178 37.02 2.90 -9.28
CA LYS A 178 37.62 3.74 -10.32
C LYS A 178 36.96 5.10 -10.33
N GLY A 179 37.77 6.15 -10.10
CA GLY A 179 37.34 7.54 -10.31
C GLY A 179 37.53 7.97 -11.76
N ILE A 180 36.65 8.82 -12.27
CA ILE A 180 36.78 9.45 -13.57
C ILE A 180 36.78 10.97 -13.35
N MET A 181 37.72 11.66 -13.95
CA MET A 181 37.82 13.10 -13.89
C MET A 181 36.92 13.76 -14.94
N THR A 182 36.67 15.06 -14.81
CA THR A 182 35.83 15.85 -15.76
C THR A 182 36.40 15.91 -17.18
N ASP A 183 37.70 15.65 -17.39
CA ASP A 183 38.33 15.52 -18.68
C ASP A 183 38.31 14.06 -19.24
N GLY A 184 37.66 13.13 -18.55
CA GLY A 184 37.55 11.73 -18.94
C GLY A 184 38.74 10.86 -18.52
N THR A 185 39.78 11.42 -17.92
CA THR A 185 40.95 10.66 -17.43
C THR A 185 40.60 9.87 -16.14
N VAL A 186 41.38 8.83 -15.86
CA VAL A 186 41.22 8.05 -14.64
C VAL A 186 41.86 8.79 -13.47
N ALA A 187 41.09 9.00 -12.41
CA ALA A 187 41.56 9.66 -11.21
C ALA A 187 42.53 8.79 -10.40
N ASP A 188 43.63 9.38 -9.93
CA ASP A 188 44.44 8.77 -8.88
C ASP A 188 43.75 8.97 -7.51
N LEU A 189 43.21 7.91 -6.97
CA LEU A 189 42.50 7.91 -5.69
C LEU A 189 43.40 7.62 -4.50
N THR A 190 44.71 7.49 -4.69
CA THR A 190 45.69 7.14 -3.62
C THR A 190 45.64 8.13 -2.43
N HIS A 191 45.35 9.42 -2.72
CA HIS A 191 45.26 10.47 -1.73
C HIS A 191 43.83 10.93 -1.46
N ALA A 192 42.84 10.20 -1.94
CA ALA A 192 41.45 10.51 -1.65
C ALA A 192 41.09 10.15 -0.20
N GLU A 193 40.29 11.00 0.43
CA GLU A 193 39.67 10.66 1.71
C GLU A 193 38.56 9.66 1.46
N VAL A 194 38.60 8.53 2.19
CA VAL A 194 37.58 7.46 2.06
C VAL A 194 36.90 7.22 3.39
N VAL A 195 35.56 7.26 3.40
CA VAL A 195 34.74 6.97 4.57
C VAL A 195 33.75 5.86 4.23
N ASN A 196 33.79 4.76 4.98
CA ASN A 196 32.85 3.63 4.85
C ASN A 196 31.84 3.65 5.99
N THR A 197 30.58 3.37 5.67
CA THR A 197 29.49 3.23 6.66
C THR A 197 28.61 2.05 6.32
N SER A 198 27.95 1.50 7.33
CA SER A 198 26.92 0.45 7.18
C SER A 198 25.72 0.78 8.04
N THR A 199 24.51 0.57 7.52
CA THR A 199 23.27 0.72 8.29
C THR A 199 23.12 -0.38 9.34
N ASN A 200 23.76 -1.54 9.10
CA ASN A 200 23.79 -2.65 10.04
C ASN A 200 25.17 -3.34 10.00
N PRO A 201 26.15 -2.82 10.75
CA PRO A 201 27.52 -3.35 10.71
C PRO A 201 27.66 -4.77 11.29
N GLU A 202 26.66 -5.26 12.04
CA GLU A 202 26.62 -6.66 12.46
C GLU A 202 26.31 -7.62 11.29
N VAL A 203 25.62 -7.14 10.26
CA VAL A 203 25.25 -7.93 9.07
C VAL A 203 26.36 -7.87 8.04
N ALA A 204 26.80 -6.69 7.64
CA ALA A 204 27.85 -6.51 6.66
C ALA A 204 28.62 -5.21 6.87
N THR A 205 29.92 -5.22 6.54
CA THR A 205 30.81 -4.05 6.57
C THR A 205 31.54 -3.90 5.25
N TRP A 206 31.85 -2.65 4.87
CA TRP A 206 32.77 -2.35 3.77
C TRP A 206 34.13 -1.97 4.34
N GLU A 207 35.12 -2.81 4.15
CA GLU A 207 36.46 -2.62 4.69
C GLU A 207 37.25 -1.57 3.89
N GLU A 208 38.27 -0.97 4.53
CA GLU A 208 39.17 0.02 3.88
C GLU A 208 39.86 -0.56 2.63
N ALA A 209 40.21 -1.84 2.68
CA ALA A 209 40.86 -2.57 1.60
C ALA A 209 39.95 -2.86 0.38
N GLY A 210 38.68 -2.42 0.44
CA GLY A 210 37.73 -2.56 -0.66
C GLY A 210 36.90 -3.85 -0.65
N ALA A 211 37.03 -4.68 0.38
CA ALA A 211 36.22 -5.88 0.55
C ALA A 211 34.92 -5.57 1.32
N ILE A 212 33.81 -6.19 0.92
CA ILE A 212 32.60 -6.28 1.72
C ILE A 212 32.59 -7.64 2.40
N THR A 213 32.42 -7.67 3.72
CA THR A 213 32.41 -8.89 4.54
C THR A 213 31.02 -9.14 5.11
N ALA A 214 30.50 -10.37 4.93
CA ALA A 214 29.20 -10.84 5.41
C ALA A 214 29.34 -11.51 6.78
N LEU A 215 28.75 -10.94 7.84
CA LEU A 215 28.99 -11.35 9.23
C LEU A 215 27.80 -12.13 9.84
N LYS A 216 26.57 -11.73 9.54
CA LYS A 216 25.33 -12.27 10.10
C LYS A 216 24.23 -12.23 9.05
N SER A 217 23.29 -13.19 9.11
CA SER A 217 22.09 -13.19 8.27
C SER A 217 21.29 -11.90 8.41
N GLY A 218 20.86 -11.30 7.29
CA GLY A 218 20.12 -10.05 7.27
C GLY A 218 20.43 -9.20 6.04
N ILE A 219 20.00 -7.95 6.07
CA ILE A 219 20.26 -6.96 5.03
C ILE A 219 20.99 -5.74 5.63
N ALA A 220 21.95 -5.20 4.92
CA ALA A 220 22.64 -3.96 5.27
C ALA A 220 22.83 -3.09 4.02
N GLN A 221 22.64 -1.79 4.13
CA GLN A 221 23.14 -0.84 3.15
C GLN A 221 24.56 -0.41 3.54
N VAL A 222 25.53 -0.69 2.67
CA VAL A 222 26.92 -0.26 2.85
C VAL A 222 27.20 0.91 1.92
N LYS A 223 27.92 1.91 2.42
CA LYS A 223 28.24 3.13 1.69
C LYS A 223 29.72 3.42 1.72
N ARG A 224 30.23 3.87 0.61
CA ARG A 224 31.58 4.37 0.50
C ARG A 224 31.59 5.77 -0.09
N ARG A 225 32.10 6.70 0.68
CA ARG A 225 32.27 8.11 0.28
C ARG A 225 33.74 8.34 -0.08
N VAL A 226 33.96 8.86 -1.27
CA VAL A 226 35.29 9.20 -1.79
C VAL A 226 35.36 10.69 -2.03
N THR A 227 36.28 11.38 -1.35
CA THR A 227 36.53 12.81 -1.51
C THR A 227 37.89 13.05 -2.11
N LEU A 228 37.95 13.69 -3.27
CA LEU A 228 39.17 14.10 -3.93
C LEU A 228 39.09 15.59 -4.27
N GLN A 229 40.12 16.38 -3.86
CA GLN A 229 40.20 17.82 -4.13
C GLN A 229 38.92 18.60 -3.71
N GLY A 230 38.28 18.20 -2.63
CA GLY A 230 37.05 18.83 -2.12
C GLY A 230 35.75 18.40 -2.84
N VAL A 231 35.83 17.55 -3.86
CA VAL A 231 34.65 16.98 -4.53
C VAL A 231 34.40 15.57 -3.97
N THR A 232 33.17 15.33 -3.52
CA THR A 232 32.78 14.07 -2.87
C THR A 232 31.76 13.31 -3.72
N HIS A 233 32.00 12.03 -3.90
CA HIS A 233 31.04 11.07 -4.46
C HIS A 233 30.75 9.94 -3.49
N GLU A 234 29.50 9.51 -3.41
CA GLU A 234 29.05 8.41 -2.56
C GLU A 234 28.50 7.25 -3.40
N ILE A 235 28.92 6.05 -3.06
CA ILE A 235 28.39 4.81 -3.62
C ILE A 235 27.69 4.07 -2.50
N SER A 236 26.48 3.58 -2.78
CA SER A 236 25.67 2.79 -1.86
C SER A 236 25.29 1.48 -2.52
N LEU A 237 25.55 0.38 -1.82
CA LEU A 237 25.15 -0.97 -2.23
C LEU A 237 24.35 -1.61 -1.10
N TYR A 238 23.43 -2.51 -1.43
CA TYR A 238 22.81 -3.40 -0.46
C TYR A 238 23.59 -4.71 -0.39
N VAL A 239 23.65 -5.29 0.79
CA VAL A 239 24.22 -6.61 1.02
C VAL A 239 23.19 -7.48 1.71
N ASP A 240 22.66 -8.46 0.99
CA ASP A 240 21.77 -9.49 1.53
C ASP A 240 22.61 -10.70 1.93
N VAL A 241 22.68 -10.95 3.22
CA VAL A 241 23.45 -12.05 3.78
C VAL A 241 22.51 -13.20 4.14
N ASP A 242 22.69 -14.33 3.48
CA ASP A 242 21.98 -15.57 3.78
C ASP A 242 22.78 -16.46 4.74
N ASP A 243 22.09 -17.11 5.67
CA ASP A 243 22.66 -18.18 6.50
C ASP A 243 21.84 -19.47 6.31
N PRO A 244 22.24 -20.37 5.39
CA PRO A 244 21.53 -21.61 5.17
C PRO A 244 21.38 -22.50 6.42
N SER A 245 22.25 -22.30 7.43
CA SER A 245 22.19 -23.08 8.68
C SER A 245 21.00 -22.71 9.57
N GLU A 246 20.38 -21.53 9.38
CA GLU A 246 19.19 -21.10 10.10
C GLU A 246 17.90 -21.74 9.57
N ARG A 247 17.93 -22.30 8.36
CA ARG A 247 16.76 -22.98 7.76
C ARG A 247 16.61 -24.39 8.32
N ILE A 248 15.35 -24.84 8.48
CA ILE A 248 15.06 -26.23 8.82
C ILE A 248 15.29 -27.11 7.59
N ALA A 249 14.73 -26.72 6.46
CA ALA A 249 14.87 -27.37 5.18
C ALA A 249 14.64 -26.37 4.05
N GLU A 250 15.18 -26.66 2.89
CA GLU A 250 14.81 -26.05 1.62
C GLU A 250 13.95 -27.03 0.85
N ILE A 251 12.74 -26.62 0.43
CA ILE A 251 11.77 -27.49 -0.20
C ILE A 251 11.25 -26.80 -1.46
N TRP A 252 11.25 -27.51 -2.59
CA TRP A 252 10.74 -26.96 -3.85
C TRP A 252 10.15 -28.07 -4.74
N LEU A 253 9.30 -27.68 -5.68
CA LEU A 253 8.79 -28.55 -6.74
C LEU A 253 9.52 -28.29 -8.05
N THR A 254 9.57 -29.33 -8.91
CA THR A 254 9.92 -29.18 -10.32
C THR A 254 8.90 -29.91 -11.19
N HIS A 255 8.50 -29.24 -12.29
CA HIS A 255 7.67 -29.84 -13.34
C HIS A 255 7.79 -28.99 -14.62
N PRO A 256 7.90 -29.58 -15.82
CA PRO A 256 8.15 -28.83 -17.06
C PRO A 256 7.07 -27.79 -17.44
N SER A 257 5.82 -28.04 -17.05
CA SER A 257 4.69 -27.17 -17.43
C SER A 257 4.06 -26.40 -16.28
N LEU A 258 4.55 -26.59 -15.04
CA LEU A 258 3.99 -25.91 -13.87
C LEU A 258 4.64 -24.56 -13.66
N VAL A 259 3.83 -23.51 -13.57
CA VAL A 259 4.33 -22.16 -13.28
C VAL A 259 4.59 -22.03 -11.79
N MET A 260 5.85 -21.84 -11.40
CA MET A 260 6.30 -21.67 -10.01
C MET A 260 6.47 -20.19 -9.69
N GLU A 261 5.39 -19.43 -9.82
CA GLU A 261 5.38 -18.00 -9.54
C GLU A 261 4.20 -17.64 -8.64
N ILE A 262 4.44 -16.82 -7.61
CA ILE A 262 3.40 -16.33 -6.70
C ILE A 262 2.31 -15.60 -7.47
N GLY A 263 1.07 -15.99 -7.22
CA GLY A 263 -0.13 -15.41 -7.82
C GLY A 263 -0.39 -15.82 -9.27
N GLN A 264 0.40 -16.74 -9.83
CA GLN A 264 0.08 -17.38 -11.12
C GLN A 264 -0.54 -18.76 -10.87
N PRO A 265 -1.62 -19.13 -11.58
CA PRO A 265 -2.30 -20.40 -11.37
C PRO A 265 -1.37 -21.60 -11.64
N ALA A 266 -1.28 -22.50 -10.71
CA ALA A 266 -0.48 -23.73 -10.84
C ALA A 266 -1.28 -24.81 -11.59
N LEU A 267 -1.26 -24.74 -12.92
CA LEU A 267 -2.05 -25.61 -13.81
C LEU A 267 -1.23 -26.69 -14.49
N MET A 268 -1.79 -27.90 -14.54
CA MET A 268 -1.26 -29.05 -15.27
C MET A 268 -2.33 -29.68 -16.16
N THR A 269 -1.91 -30.37 -17.20
CA THR A 269 -2.81 -31.11 -18.09
C THR A 269 -3.05 -32.53 -17.57
N VAL A 270 -4.27 -33.02 -17.74
CA VAL A 270 -4.61 -34.43 -17.43
C VAL A 270 -3.66 -35.39 -18.16
N GLY A 271 -3.18 -36.40 -17.45
CA GLY A 271 -2.24 -37.41 -17.94
C GLY A 271 -0.77 -36.99 -17.87
N SER A 272 -0.45 -35.75 -17.42
CA SER A 272 0.94 -35.36 -17.13
C SER A 272 1.51 -36.18 -15.95
N GLU A 273 2.84 -36.29 -15.89
CA GLU A 273 3.49 -36.84 -14.71
C GLU A 273 3.25 -35.91 -13.50
N PHE A 274 3.25 -36.44 -12.29
CA PHE A 274 3.20 -35.60 -11.10
C PHE A 274 4.47 -34.79 -10.93
N PRO A 275 4.42 -33.60 -10.30
CA PRO A 275 5.61 -32.83 -9.99
C PRO A 275 6.59 -33.63 -9.14
N VAL A 276 7.86 -33.30 -9.21
CA VAL A 276 8.89 -33.86 -8.32
C VAL A 276 9.09 -32.91 -7.14
N LEU A 277 8.89 -33.43 -5.93
CA LEU A 277 9.22 -32.71 -4.71
C LEU A 277 10.69 -32.92 -4.38
N HIS A 278 11.43 -31.86 -4.21
CA HIS A 278 12.82 -31.86 -3.77
C HIS A 278 12.92 -31.29 -2.37
N MET A 279 13.84 -31.82 -1.59
CA MET A 279 14.15 -31.28 -0.29
C MET A 279 15.64 -31.45 0.05
N ARG A 280 16.18 -30.43 0.68
CA ARG A 280 17.51 -30.42 1.29
C ARG A 280 17.37 -30.00 2.75
N ALA A 281 17.63 -30.91 3.68
CA ALA A 281 17.63 -30.59 5.11
C ALA A 281 18.92 -29.87 5.52
N SER A 282 18.80 -28.84 6.35
CA SER A 282 19.98 -28.14 6.90
C SER A 282 20.47 -28.73 8.23
N LYS A 283 19.64 -29.49 8.94
CA LYS A 283 19.97 -30.14 10.22
C LYS A 283 20.32 -31.60 10.03
N ARG A 284 21.06 -32.18 11.01
CA ARG A 284 21.73 -33.50 10.88
C ARG A 284 20.79 -34.68 10.61
N SER A 285 19.55 -34.65 11.09
CA SER A 285 18.55 -35.68 10.79
C SER A 285 17.16 -35.02 10.86
N THR A 286 16.41 -35.15 9.79
CA THR A 286 15.03 -34.68 9.70
C THR A 286 14.19 -35.80 9.12
N SER A 287 13.16 -36.26 9.86
CA SER A 287 12.15 -37.18 9.31
C SER A 287 11.13 -36.38 8.55
N VAL A 288 10.77 -36.89 7.37
CA VAL A 288 9.86 -36.23 6.44
C VAL A 288 8.71 -37.15 6.10
N LYS A 289 7.53 -36.70 6.41
CA LYS A 289 6.29 -37.31 5.99
C LYS A 289 5.66 -36.48 4.89
N THR A 290 5.30 -37.13 3.75
CA THR A 290 4.64 -36.44 2.64
C THR A 290 3.31 -37.11 2.34
N THR A 291 2.28 -36.28 2.10
CA THR A 291 0.90 -36.71 1.82
C THR A 291 0.33 -35.88 0.68
N LEU A 292 -0.26 -36.52 -0.30
CA LEU A 292 -1.04 -35.86 -1.35
C LEU A 292 -2.51 -35.90 -0.95
N LEU A 293 -3.12 -34.73 -0.86
CA LEU A 293 -4.54 -34.56 -0.56
C LEU A 293 -5.28 -34.06 -1.79
N ASP A 294 -6.56 -34.35 -1.88
CA ASP A 294 -7.50 -33.57 -2.67
C ASP A 294 -7.74 -32.23 -1.92
N ASP A 295 -7.42 -31.12 -2.55
CA ASP A 295 -7.49 -29.78 -1.93
C ASP A 295 -8.94 -29.31 -1.65
N LEU A 296 -9.93 -29.87 -2.35
CA LEU A 296 -11.34 -29.51 -2.14
C LEU A 296 -12.00 -30.29 -1.03
N THR A 297 -11.66 -31.58 -0.90
CA THR A 297 -12.30 -32.48 0.10
C THR A 297 -11.42 -32.71 1.31
N GLY A 298 -10.12 -32.52 1.20
CA GLY A 298 -9.13 -32.86 2.23
C GLY A 298 -8.86 -34.37 2.33
N GLU A 299 -9.43 -35.21 1.43
CA GLU A 299 -9.20 -36.64 1.42
C GLU A 299 -7.78 -37.00 0.99
N ILE A 300 -7.22 -38.04 1.60
CA ILE A 300 -5.88 -38.55 1.25
C ILE A 300 -5.96 -39.26 -0.10
N VAL A 301 -5.31 -38.70 -1.11
CA VAL A 301 -5.16 -39.33 -2.44
C VAL A 301 -4.03 -40.36 -2.41
N ALA A 302 -2.90 -40.00 -1.80
CA ALA A 302 -1.73 -40.85 -1.65
C ALA A 302 -0.87 -40.42 -0.46
N GLN A 303 -0.18 -41.38 0.14
CA GLN A 303 0.81 -41.13 1.19
C GLN A 303 2.08 -41.89 0.88
N LEU A 304 3.22 -41.21 0.94
CA LEU A 304 4.52 -41.85 0.74
C LEU A 304 5.11 -42.29 2.08
N PRO A 305 5.98 -43.33 2.09
CA PRO A 305 6.69 -43.76 3.30
C PRO A 305 7.49 -42.60 3.91
N GLU A 306 7.43 -42.48 5.24
CA GLU A 306 8.28 -41.54 5.97
C GLU A 306 9.75 -41.87 5.73
N ARG A 307 10.58 -40.81 5.53
CA ARG A 307 12.00 -40.95 5.23
C ARG A 307 12.81 -40.04 6.14
N GLU A 308 13.91 -40.59 6.67
CA GLU A 308 14.93 -39.79 7.33
C GLU A 308 15.94 -39.22 6.32
N ILE A 309 16.30 -37.96 6.49
CA ILE A 309 17.27 -37.26 5.68
C ILE A 309 18.43 -36.83 6.59
N GLU A 310 19.62 -37.29 6.29
CA GLU A 310 20.83 -36.91 7.00
C GLU A 310 21.53 -35.74 6.32
N GLY A 311 21.71 -34.63 7.06
CA GLY A 311 22.52 -33.49 6.64
C GLY A 311 22.04 -32.81 5.36
N GLN A 312 22.96 -32.18 4.64
CA GLN A 312 22.68 -31.40 3.42
C GLN A 312 22.41 -32.26 2.17
N THR A 313 21.99 -33.51 2.33
CA THR A 313 21.69 -34.41 1.22
C THR A 313 20.36 -34.00 0.57
N GLU A 314 20.35 -33.87 -0.73
CA GLU A 314 19.11 -33.65 -1.50
C GLU A 314 18.39 -34.99 -1.68
N CYS A 315 17.09 -34.98 -1.36
CA CYS A 315 16.18 -36.10 -1.57
C CYS A 315 15.02 -35.67 -2.44
N THR A 316 14.51 -36.62 -3.20
CA THR A 316 13.35 -36.38 -4.08
C THR A 316 12.22 -37.37 -3.77
N TRP A 317 10.98 -36.92 -4.00
CA TRP A 317 9.77 -37.73 -3.94
C TRP A 317 9.01 -37.56 -5.23
N THR A 318 8.46 -38.68 -5.73
CA THR A 318 7.55 -38.73 -6.86
C THR A 318 6.41 -39.68 -6.51
N PHE A 319 5.22 -39.42 -7.01
CA PHE A 319 4.13 -40.41 -6.93
C PHE A 319 4.25 -41.40 -8.07
N PRO A 320 4.21 -42.75 -7.80
CA PRO A 320 4.35 -43.75 -8.83
C PRO A 320 3.15 -43.85 -9.72
N ASP A 321 3.43 -43.86 -11.01
CA ASP A 321 2.78 -44.62 -12.09
C ASP A 321 1.32 -44.41 -12.50
N LYS A 322 0.71 -43.24 -12.34
CA LYS A 322 -0.46 -42.93 -13.20
C LYS A 322 -0.43 -41.42 -13.49
N GLY A 323 -0.54 -41.06 -14.75
CA GLY A 323 -0.68 -39.65 -15.11
C GLY A 323 -1.75 -38.98 -14.24
N ALA A 324 -1.52 -37.77 -13.87
CA ALA A 324 -2.37 -37.01 -12.96
C ALA A 324 -3.81 -36.93 -13.52
N GLN A 325 -4.78 -37.33 -12.70
CA GLN A 325 -6.21 -37.22 -13.01
C GLN A 325 -6.68 -35.78 -12.81
N ALA A 326 -7.81 -35.41 -13.45
CA ALA A 326 -8.42 -34.11 -13.19
C ALA A 326 -8.76 -33.95 -11.72
N GLY A 327 -8.39 -32.83 -11.12
CA GLY A 327 -8.59 -32.54 -9.70
C GLY A 327 -7.72 -31.41 -9.18
N HIS A 328 -7.92 -31.07 -7.93
CA HIS A 328 -7.16 -30.07 -7.20
C HIS A 328 -6.33 -30.77 -6.13
N TYR A 329 -5.03 -30.55 -6.13
CA TYR A 329 -4.12 -31.31 -5.27
C TYR A 329 -3.34 -30.40 -4.34
N GLN A 330 -3.19 -30.86 -3.09
CA GLN A 330 -2.32 -30.29 -2.09
C GLN A 330 -1.26 -31.34 -1.68
N TRP A 331 0.00 -31.04 -1.94
CA TRP A 331 1.10 -31.88 -1.49
C TRP A 331 1.68 -31.36 -0.18
N CYS A 332 1.28 -31.97 0.93
CA CYS A 332 1.68 -31.62 2.28
C CYS A 332 3.03 -32.24 2.64
N VAL A 333 3.85 -31.48 3.35
CA VAL A 333 5.15 -31.89 3.88
C VAL A 333 5.19 -31.59 5.38
N GLU A 334 5.41 -32.63 6.19
CA GLU A 334 5.62 -32.50 7.64
C GLU A 334 7.07 -32.83 7.98
N LEU A 335 7.74 -31.91 8.65
CA LEU A 335 9.14 -32.01 9.07
C LEU A 335 9.23 -32.32 10.55
N ARG A 336 9.99 -33.38 10.92
CA ARG A 336 10.22 -33.76 12.30
C ARG A 336 11.71 -33.83 12.62
N VAL A 337 12.04 -33.39 13.82
CA VAL A 337 13.38 -33.56 14.42
C VAL A 337 13.19 -34.16 15.80
N ASN A 338 13.83 -35.33 16.06
CA ASN A 338 13.64 -36.08 17.31
C ASN A 338 12.14 -36.32 17.63
N GLU A 339 11.39 -36.80 16.67
CA GLU A 339 9.95 -37.07 16.75
C GLU A 339 9.04 -35.83 16.96
N LYS A 340 9.59 -34.65 17.23
CA LYS A 340 8.84 -33.40 17.35
C LYS A 340 8.67 -32.79 15.96
N VAL A 341 7.41 -32.42 15.61
CA VAL A 341 7.12 -31.62 14.40
C VAL A 341 7.72 -30.24 14.57
N VAL A 342 8.53 -29.82 13.59
CA VAL A 342 9.26 -28.55 13.58
C VAL A 342 8.87 -27.64 12.43
N GLY A 343 8.11 -28.16 11.47
CA GLY A 343 7.64 -27.38 10.35
C GLY A 343 6.62 -28.11 9.48
N TYR A 344 5.77 -27.33 8.85
CA TYR A 344 4.85 -27.75 7.80
C TYR A 344 5.07 -26.90 6.55
N ASP A 345 4.96 -27.53 5.38
CA ASP A 345 4.88 -26.81 4.10
C ASP A 345 3.87 -27.53 3.21
N ALA A 346 3.36 -26.84 2.20
CA ALA A 346 2.48 -27.44 1.23
C ALA A 346 2.69 -26.81 -0.15
N PHE A 347 2.46 -27.63 -1.18
CA PHE A 347 2.50 -27.20 -2.58
C PHE A 347 1.18 -27.58 -3.23
N TYR A 348 0.70 -26.72 -4.12
CA TYR A 348 -0.61 -26.85 -4.72
C TYR A 348 -0.50 -26.88 -6.24
N PHE A 349 -1.36 -27.67 -6.88
CA PHE A 349 -1.51 -27.69 -8.32
C PHE A 349 -2.90 -28.23 -8.70
N THR A 350 -3.41 -27.70 -9.81
CA THR A 350 -4.68 -28.11 -10.38
C THR A 350 -4.43 -28.84 -11.69
N VAL A 351 -5.00 -30.01 -11.82
CA VAL A 351 -4.97 -30.82 -13.07
C VAL A 351 -6.28 -30.64 -13.77
N ALA A 352 -6.28 -30.01 -14.95
CA ALA A 352 -7.50 -29.73 -15.71
C ALA A 352 -7.40 -30.23 -17.16
N ALA A 353 -8.51 -30.60 -17.72
CA ALA A 353 -8.62 -30.84 -19.16
C ALA A 353 -8.52 -29.50 -19.91
N PRO A 354 -7.94 -29.47 -21.13
CA PRO A 354 -7.80 -28.23 -21.91
C PRO A 354 -9.10 -27.47 -22.19
N ALA A 355 -10.24 -28.14 -22.08
CA ALA A 355 -11.59 -27.59 -22.33
C ALA A 355 -12.37 -27.24 -21.04
N ALA A 356 -11.71 -27.21 -19.88
CA ALA A 356 -12.39 -27.01 -18.58
C ALA A 356 -12.92 -25.57 -18.36
N TYR A 357 -12.48 -24.62 -19.15
CA TYR A 357 -12.91 -23.22 -19.03
C TYR A 357 -14.19 -22.98 -19.83
N LYS A 358 -15.25 -22.54 -19.14
CA LYS A 358 -16.48 -22.09 -19.78
C LYS A 358 -16.33 -20.62 -20.17
N GLU A 359 -16.82 -20.29 -21.38
CA GLU A 359 -16.89 -18.90 -21.81
C GLU A 359 -17.66 -18.04 -20.79
N GLY A 360 -17.17 -16.85 -20.48
CA GLY A 360 -17.76 -15.97 -19.50
C GLY A 360 -17.48 -16.30 -18.04
N GLN A 361 -16.49 -17.17 -17.75
CA GLN A 361 -16.00 -17.43 -16.41
C GLN A 361 -14.51 -17.07 -16.28
N SER A 362 -14.05 -16.81 -15.05
CA SER A 362 -12.62 -16.64 -14.78
C SER A 362 -11.88 -17.98 -14.83
N GLN A 363 -10.59 -17.90 -15.21
CA GLN A 363 -9.70 -19.07 -15.21
C GLN A 363 -9.29 -19.53 -13.82
N ILE A 364 -9.34 -18.64 -12.83
CA ILE A 364 -8.85 -18.92 -11.46
C ILE A 364 -9.96 -18.98 -10.41
N VAL A 365 -11.17 -18.47 -10.74
CA VAL A 365 -12.37 -18.61 -9.88
C VAL A 365 -13.59 -18.84 -10.78
N TYR A 366 -14.19 -20.00 -10.69
CA TYR A 366 -15.32 -20.38 -11.55
C TYR A 366 -16.32 -21.26 -10.82
N LEU A 367 -17.53 -21.35 -11.33
CA LEU A 367 -18.58 -22.24 -10.79
C LEU A 367 -18.41 -23.66 -11.30
N ASN A 368 -18.42 -24.63 -10.39
CA ASN A 368 -18.51 -26.03 -10.74
C ASN A 368 -19.93 -26.43 -11.21
N GLU A 369 -20.15 -27.71 -11.48
CA GLU A 369 -21.45 -28.24 -11.92
C GLU A 369 -22.57 -28.12 -10.86
N THR A 370 -22.22 -28.02 -9.59
CA THR A 370 -23.17 -27.82 -8.48
C THR A 370 -23.42 -26.34 -8.17
N GLY A 371 -22.82 -25.43 -8.91
CA GLY A 371 -22.95 -23.97 -8.72
C GLY A 371 -22.11 -23.41 -7.58
N LYS A 372 -21.11 -24.14 -7.07
CA LYS A 372 -20.17 -23.68 -6.07
C LYS A 372 -18.88 -23.17 -6.69
N LEU A 373 -18.25 -22.19 -6.06
CA LEU A 373 -16.96 -21.64 -6.50
C LEU A 373 -15.83 -22.65 -6.33
N ILE A 374 -15.02 -22.74 -7.37
CA ILE A 374 -13.72 -23.42 -7.36
C ILE A 374 -12.64 -22.35 -7.47
N TYR A 375 -11.60 -22.45 -6.66
CA TYR A 375 -10.44 -21.56 -6.65
C TYR A 375 -9.22 -22.32 -7.14
N VAL A 376 -8.53 -21.78 -8.13
CA VAL A 376 -7.25 -22.31 -8.62
C VAL A 376 -6.13 -21.59 -7.91
N PRO A 377 -5.38 -22.25 -7.02
CA PRO A 377 -4.29 -21.64 -6.30
C PRO A 377 -3.03 -21.47 -7.17
N ASP A 378 -2.08 -20.67 -6.71
CA ASP A 378 -0.70 -20.78 -7.16
C ASP A 378 0.00 -21.99 -6.53
N TYR A 379 1.26 -22.24 -6.89
CA TYR A 379 2.01 -23.39 -6.42
C TYR A 379 2.26 -23.41 -4.89
N LYS A 380 2.14 -22.26 -4.19
CA LYS A 380 2.21 -22.15 -2.72
C LYS A 380 0.85 -22.12 -2.03
N GLY A 381 -0.25 -22.18 -2.82
CA GLY A 381 -1.60 -22.23 -2.30
C GLY A 381 -2.27 -20.87 -2.14
N ASN A 382 -1.61 -19.76 -2.52
CA ASN A 382 -2.29 -18.47 -2.53
C ASN A 382 -3.44 -18.51 -3.54
N ARG A 383 -4.55 -18.00 -3.12
CA ARG A 383 -5.81 -17.98 -3.90
C ARG A 383 -6.59 -16.71 -3.64
N ILE A 384 -7.55 -16.43 -4.48
CA ILE A 384 -8.51 -15.37 -4.22
C ILE A 384 -9.18 -15.62 -2.87
N ILE A 385 -9.20 -14.57 -2.04
CA ILE A 385 -9.68 -14.61 -0.66
C ILE A 385 -11.20 -14.83 -0.63
N ASP A 386 -11.69 -15.57 0.34
CA ASP A 386 -13.11 -15.61 0.67
C ASP A 386 -13.46 -14.37 1.50
N PHE A 387 -14.21 -13.46 0.90
CA PHE A 387 -14.63 -12.20 1.49
C PHE A 387 -15.94 -12.28 2.27
N SER A 388 -16.62 -13.43 2.26
CA SER A 388 -17.99 -13.59 2.77
C SER A 388 -18.17 -13.28 4.26
N ASN A 389 -17.08 -13.17 5.02
CA ASN A 389 -17.11 -12.82 6.44
C ASN A 389 -17.08 -11.29 6.71
N ALA A 390 -17.01 -10.46 5.68
CA ALA A 390 -17.11 -9.01 5.81
C ALA A 390 -18.57 -8.58 6.02
N GLY A 391 -18.78 -7.67 6.94
CA GLY A 391 -20.11 -7.11 7.25
C GLY A 391 -20.63 -7.50 8.63
N TYR A 392 -21.72 -6.87 9.00
CA TYR A 392 -22.42 -7.09 10.27
C TYR A 392 -22.65 -8.58 10.56
N GLY A 393 -22.44 -8.99 11.80
CA GLY A 393 -22.63 -10.37 12.23
C GLY A 393 -21.66 -11.38 11.61
N GLY A 394 -20.60 -10.94 10.91
CA GLY A 394 -19.67 -11.80 10.18
C GLY A 394 -20.11 -12.07 8.73
N GLY A 395 -20.92 -11.20 8.17
CA GLY A 395 -21.40 -11.24 6.78
C GLY A 395 -22.63 -12.14 6.57
N GLY A 396 -23.58 -11.64 5.76
CA GLY A 396 -24.83 -12.35 5.42
C GLY A 396 -25.87 -12.39 6.55
N VAL A 397 -25.70 -11.58 7.58
CA VAL A 397 -26.66 -11.42 8.67
C VAL A 397 -27.51 -10.19 8.41
N PRO A 398 -28.87 -10.30 8.47
CA PRO A 398 -29.77 -9.19 8.35
C PRO A 398 -29.43 -8.04 9.30
N LEU A 399 -29.47 -6.81 8.82
CA LEU A 399 -29.40 -5.66 9.72
C LEU A 399 -30.68 -5.61 10.58
N PRO A 400 -30.53 -5.53 11.91
CA PRO A 400 -31.70 -5.64 12.79
C PRO A 400 -32.62 -4.45 12.71
N ASP A 401 -33.91 -4.69 12.94
CA ASP A 401 -34.90 -3.62 13.18
C ASP A 401 -35.11 -3.47 14.68
N VAL A 402 -34.34 -2.56 15.28
CA VAL A 402 -34.31 -2.37 16.72
C VAL A 402 -35.51 -1.54 17.18
N PRO A 403 -36.27 -1.97 18.21
CA PRO A 403 -37.43 -1.22 18.73
C PRO A 403 -37.05 0.21 19.17
N THR A 404 -37.86 1.19 18.76
CA THR A 404 -37.75 2.57 19.23
C THR A 404 -38.18 2.66 20.70
N VAL A 405 -37.33 3.18 21.58
CA VAL A 405 -37.64 3.34 23.01
C VAL A 405 -37.69 4.80 23.43
N ILE A 406 -37.06 5.69 22.69
CA ILE A 406 -37.15 7.14 22.88
C ILE A 406 -37.44 7.79 21.53
N THR A 407 -38.42 8.72 21.51
CA THR A 407 -38.69 9.56 20.36
C THR A 407 -38.51 11.01 20.76
N ILE A 408 -37.81 11.79 19.94
CA ILE A 408 -37.60 13.22 20.14
C ILE A 408 -37.95 14.01 18.87
N GLU A 409 -38.38 15.26 19.06
CA GLU A 409 -38.61 16.24 18.02
C GLU A 409 -37.53 17.32 18.08
N PRO A 410 -37.26 18.08 16.99
CA PRO A 410 -36.29 19.15 17.04
C PRO A 410 -36.75 20.26 18.01
N VAL A 411 -35.78 20.81 18.75
CA VAL A 411 -36.03 21.97 19.63
C VAL A 411 -35.43 23.22 19.01
N GLU A 412 -35.91 24.39 19.41
CA GLU A 412 -35.35 25.67 18.96
C GLU A 412 -33.90 25.82 19.43
N GLY A 413 -33.02 26.23 18.51
CA GLY A 413 -31.56 26.37 18.74
C GLY A 413 -30.77 25.08 18.63
N ASP A 414 -29.73 24.93 19.46
CA ASP A 414 -28.82 23.80 19.42
C ASP A 414 -29.42 22.52 19.99
N ASN A 415 -29.46 21.46 19.23
CA ASN A 415 -30.00 20.15 19.62
C ASN A 415 -28.93 19.18 20.13
N THR A 416 -27.67 19.55 20.23
CA THR A 416 -26.58 18.65 20.67
C THR A 416 -26.90 17.99 22.00
N ALA A 417 -27.20 18.79 23.04
CA ALA A 417 -27.50 18.26 24.38
C ALA A 417 -28.82 17.48 24.39
N HIS A 418 -29.81 17.91 23.59
CA HIS A 418 -31.12 17.25 23.50
C HIS A 418 -31.01 15.82 22.95
N ILE A 419 -30.26 15.64 21.84
CA ILE A 419 -30.01 14.32 21.24
C ILE A 419 -29.11 13.49 22.16
N GLN A 420 -28.04 14.09 22.71
CA GLN A 420 -27.12 13.38 23.60
C GLN A 420 -27.84 12.83 24.84
N HIS A 421 -28.74 13.59 25.41
CA HIS A 421 -29.55 13.14 26.55
C HIS A 421 -30.43 11.92 26.21
N ALA A 422 -30.98 11.86 24.98
CA ALA A 422 -31.72 10.67 24.55
C ALA A 422 -30.81 9.45 24.41
N LEU A 423 -29.61 9.62 23.82
CA LEU A 423 -28.60 8.56 23.70
C LEU A 423 -28.11 8.07 25.07
N ASP A 424 -27.86 8.99 26.02
CA ASP A 424 -27.40 8.65 27.36
C ASP A 424 -28.47 7.88 28.13
N ARG A 425 -29.74 8.25 27.99
CA ARG A 425 -30.87 7.53 28.61
C ARG A 425 -30.98 6.12 28.07
N ILE A 426 -30.81 5.91 26.75
CA ILE A 426 -30.82 4.56 26.15
C ILE A 426 -29.59 3.77 26.63
N SER A 427 -28.43 4.41 26.70
CA SER A 427 -27.19 3.81 27.18
C SER A 427 -27.29 3.27 28.63
N ALA A 428 -28.15 3.86 29.40
CA ALA A 428 -28.43 3.44 30.81
C ALA A 428 -29.44 2.27 30.92
N LEU A 429 -30.15 1.91 29.87
CA LEU A 429 -31.08 0.78 29.89
C LEU A 429 -30.32 -0.58 29.94
N GLN A 430 -31.00 -1.63 30.37
CA GLN A 430 -30.45 -2.98 30.35
C GLN A 430 -30.44 -3.51 28.89
N LEU A 431 -29.43 -4.30 28.56
CA LEU A 431 -29.39 -5.01 27.31
C LEU A 431 -30.50 -6.07 27.23
N SER A 432 -31.16 -6.17 26.07
CA SER A 432 -32.05 -7.28 25.76
C SER A 432 -31.23 -8.57 25.57
N THR A 433 -31.91 -9.68 25.47
CA THR A 433 -31.28 -10.99 25.12
C THR A 433 -30.57 -10.99 23.76
N GLU A 434 -30.98 -10.07 22.87
CA GLU A 434 -30.38 -9.89 21.54
C GLU A 434 -29.22 -8.87 21.54
N GLY A 435 -28.89 -8.29 22.70
CA GLY A 435 -27.78 -7.36 22.85
C GLY A 435 -28.12 -5.89 22.56
N PHE A 436 -29.41 -5.51 22.48
CA PHE A 436 -29.86 -4.14 22.23
C PHE A 436 -30.41 -3.46 23.47
N ARG A 437 -30.25 -2.15 23.54
CA ARG A 437 -30.88 -1.24 24.51
C ARG A 437 -32.08 -0.50 23.90
N GLY A 438 -32.04 -0.31 22.56
CA GLY A 438 -33.11 0.31 21.82
C GLY A 438 -32.66 1.44 20.90
N ALA A 439 -33.60 1.98 20.14
CA ALA A 439 -33.35 3.09 19.20
C ALA A 439 -33.88 4.44 19.76
N ALA A 440 -33.06 5.49 19.56
CA ALA A 440 -33.51 6.89 19.64
C ALA A 440 -34.04 7.27 18.26
N LEU A 441 -35.32 7.53 18.14
CA LEU A 441 -35.96 8.04 16.92
C LEU A 441 -35.99 9.56 16.94
N LEU A 442 -35.31 10.18 16.02
CA LEU A 442 -35.41 11.60 15.70
C LEU A 442 -36.49 11.77 14.66
N LYS A 443 -37.57 12.47 15.02
CA LYS A 443 -38.63 12.81 14.08
C LYS A 443 -38.11 13.65 12.91
N LYS A 444 -38.81 13.65 11.80
CA LYS A 444 -38.50 14.52 10.66
C LYS A 444 -38.39 16.00 11.09
N GLY A 445 -37.39 16.67 10.51
CA GLY A 445 -37.11 18.08 10.80
C GLY A 445 -35.61 18.36 10.85
N VAL A 446 -35.27 19.60 11.10
CA VAL A 446 -33.88 20.06 11.15
C VAL A 446 -33.41 20.15 12.61
N TYR A 447 -32.35 19.49 12.91
CA TYR A 447 -31.65 19.49 14.22
C TYR A 447 -30.31 20.21 14.08
N PRO A 448 -30.22 21.53 14.35
CA PRO A 448 -28.90 22.17 14.45
C PRO A 448 -28.04 21.52 15.56
N VAL A 449 -26.82 21.11 15.24
CA VAL A 449 -25.91 20.41 16.15
C VAL A 449 -24.57 21.15 16.14
N SER A 450 -24.26 21.88 17.22
CA SER A 450 -23.02 22.65 17.32
C SER A 450 -21.86 21.80 17.86
N GLY A 451 -22.15 20.73 18.61
CA GLY A 451 -21.18 19.82 19.19
C GLY A 451 -21.05 18.50 18.43
N GLN A 452 -20.57 17.49 19.14
CA GLN A 452 -20.42 16.12 18.69
C GLN A 452 -21.39 15.21 19.45
N LEU A 453 -22.03 14.27 18.74
CA LEU A 453 -22.88 13.26 19.35
C LEU A 453 -22.07 12.02 19.67
N HIS A 454 -22.16 11.51 20.90
CA HIS A 454 -21.37 10.38 21.38
C HIS A 454 -22.22 9.14 21.62
N ILE A 455 -21.76 7.99 21.10
CA ILE A 455 -22.27 6.66 21.45
C ILE A 455 -21.14 5.88 22.11
N ARG A 456 -21.29 5.53 23.41
CA ARG A 456 -20.26 4.91 24.23
C ARG A 456 -20.72 3.61 24.88
N ALA A 457 -21.89 3.10 24.52
CA ALA A 457 -22.46 1.89 25.09
C ALA A 457 -22.99 0.96 24.00
N SER A 458 -22.84 -0.35 24.18
CA SER A 458 -23.40 -1.35 23.29
C SER A 458 -24.92 -1.28 23.19
N GLY A 459 -25.47 -1.71 22.03
CA GLY A 459 -26.91 -1.88 21.85
C GLY A 459 -27.70 -0.60 21.58
N VAL A 460 -27.04 0.49 21.17
CA VAL A 460 -27.66 1.80 20.95
C VAL A 460 -27.82 2.07 19.44
N VAL A 461 -29.00 2.48 19.02
CA VAL A 461 -29.29 2.87 17.64
C VAL A 461 -29.76 4.34 17.59
N LEU A 462 -29.14 5.12 16.70
CA LEU A 462 -29.61 6.47 16.35
C LEU A 462 -30.36 6.38 15.00
N ARG A 463 -31.63 6.71 15.00
CA ARG A 463 -32.53 6.57 13.86
C ARG A 463 -33.25 7.87 13.53
N GLY A 464 -33.28 8.24 12.24
CA GLY A 464 -34.19 9.29 11.75
C GLY A 464 -35.43 8.72 11.08
N GLU A 465 -36.23 9.59 10.45
CA GLU A 465 -37.41 9.23 9.66
C GLU A 465 -37.12 9.30 8.17
N GLY A 466 -35.89 9.23 7.72
CA GLY A 466 -35.44 9.18 6.32
C GLY A 466 -34.31 10.14 5.99
N ALA A 467 -33.54 9.80 4.95
CA ALA A 467 -32.41 10.57 4.44
C ALA A 467 -32.82 11.61 3.36
N GLY A 468 -34.09 11.64 2.94
CA GLY A 468 -34.60 12.58 1.93
C GLY A 468 -34.82 14.00 2.47
N GLU A 469 -35.21 14.91 1.58
CA GLU A 469 -35.38 16.34 1.92
C GLU A 469 -36.41 16.58 3.04
N GLU A 470 -37.51 15.81 3.07
CA GLU A 470 -38.56 15.87 4.07
C GLU A 470 -38.24 14.97 5.32
N GLY A 471 -37.10 14.40 5.39
CA GLY A 471 -36.69 13.49 6.46
C GLY A 471 -36.06 14.18 7.67
N THR A 472 -35.16 13.47 8.36
CA THR A 472 -34.44 13.98 9.52
C THR A 472 -33.09 14.51 9.09
N LEU A 473 -32.80 15.79 9.38
CA LEU A 473 -31.53 16.44 9.09
C LEU A 473 -30.76 16.77 10.38
N LEU A 474 -29.58 16.19 10.55
CA LEU A 474 -28.57 16.71 11.48
C LEU A 474 -27.78 17.80 10.75
N TYR A 475 -28.04 19.07 11.14
CA TYR A 475 -27.33 20.21 10.57
C TYR A 475 -26.19 20.64 11.49
N ALA A 476 -24.95 20.25 11.15
CA ALA A 476 -23.77 20.53 11.95
C ALA A 476 -23.34 21.99 11.80
N THR A 477 -23.51 22.77 12.88
CA THR A 477 -23.31 24.24 12.90
C THR A 477 -22.01 24.69 13.56
N GLY A 478 -21.27 23.81 14.23
CA GLY A 478 -20.00 24.13 14.87
C GLY A 478 -18.89 24.35 13.85
N THR A 479 -18.00 25.29 14.15
CA THR A 479 -16.87 25.72 13.29
C THR A 479 -15.55 25.00 13.61
N GLU A 480 -15.60 23.86 14.28
CA GLU A 480 -14.42 23.09 14.61
C GLU A 480 -14.36 21.80 13.79
N LYS A 481 -13.15 21.37 13.45
CA LYS A 481 -12.91 20.07 12.82
C LYS A 481 -13.28 18.95 13.78
N ARG A 482 -14.30 18.17 13.47
CA ARG A 482 -14.81 17.07 14.29
C ARG A 482 -15.57 16.04 13.44
N SER A 483 -15.94 14.88 14.01
CA SER A 483 -17.05 14.08 13.50
C SER A 483 -18.38 14.58 14.07
N VAL A 484 -19.47 14.41 13.32
CA VAL A 484 -20.82 14.75 13.78
C VAL A 484 -21.31 13.71 14.79
N ILE A 485 -21.12 12.43 14.45
CA ILE A 485 -21.43 11.28 15.30
C ILE A 485 -20.13 10.52 15.56
N ASP A 486 -19.80 10.35 16.83
CA ASP A 486 -18.57 9.71 17.32
C ASP A 486 -18.93 8.46 18.14
N ILE A 487 -18.64 7.30 17.58
CA ILE A 487 -18.94 5.99 18.15
C ILE A 487 -17.63 5.38 18.60
N GLN A 488 -17.43 5.21 19.92
CA GLN A 488 -16.15 4.76 20.41
C GLN A 488 -16.30 3.86 21.62
N GLY A 489 -15.66 2.68 21.59
CA GLY A 489 -15.46 1.83 22.73
C GLY A 489 -14.43 2.41 23.72
N ALA A 490 -14.31 1.78 24.88
CA ALA A 490 -13.42 2.25 25.94
C ALA A 490 -11.94 2.00 25.63
N SER A 491 -11.62 0.93 24.92
CA SER A 491 -10.25 0.55 24.56
C SER A 491 -10.21 -0.48 23.43
N ALA A 492 -9.07 -0.55 22.76
CA ALA A 492 -8.71 -1.65 21.87
C ALA A 492 -8.64 -3.00 22.59
N PRO A 493 -8.72 -4.13 21.87
CA PRO A 493 -8.51 -5.47 22.40
C PRO A 493 -7.17 -5.60 23.12
N GLN A 494 -7.15 -6.22 24.30
CA GLN A 494 -5.94 -6.39 25.11
C GLN A 494 -5.34 -7.79 24.89
N LEU A 495 -4.13 -7.85 24.37
CA LEU A 495 -3.45 -9.11 24.08
C LEU A 495 -3.05 -9.83 25.39
N LEU A 496 -3.36 -11.12 25.48
CA LEU A 496 -2.93 -12.03 26.53
C LEU A 496 -1.59 -12.66 26.13
N THR A 497 -0.50 -11.90 26.31
CA THR A 497 0.83 -12.22 25.77
C THR A 497 1.40 -13.56 26.26
N GLU A 498 0.96 -14.07 27.41
CA GLU A 498 1.31 -15.40 27.92
C GLU A 498 0.73 -16.53 27.06
N THR A 499 -0.24 -16.25 26.21
CA THR A 499 -0.82 -17.22 25.27
C THR A 499 -0.13 -17.22 23.91
N LEU A 500 0.79 -16.30 23.67
CA LEU A 500 1.51 -16.18 22.39
C LEU A 500 2.20 -17.50 22.05
N THR A 501 1.97 -17.99 20.83
CA THR A 501 2.65 -19.17 20.30
C THR A 501 2.97 -19.01 18.83
N THR A 502 4.10 -19.59 18.42
CA THR A 502 4.64 -19.43 17.05
C THR A 502 3.89 -20.29 16.06
N ILE A 503 3.68 -19.78 14.85
CA ILE A 503 3.22 -20.54 13.68
C ILE A 503 4.39 -21.40 13.19
N THR A 504 4.14 -22.69 13.01
CA THR A 504 5.14 -23.69 12.59
C THR A 504 5.18 -23.94 11.08
N ASP A 505 4.18 -23.43 10.35
CA ASP A 505 4.19 -23.48 8.89
C ASP A 505 5.40 -22.71 8.34
N LEU A 506 6.08 -23.25 7.34
CA LEU A 506 7.10 -22.54 6.59
C LEU A 506 6.45 -21.50 5.68
N TYR A 507 5.22 -21.79 5.25
CA TYR A 507 4.41 -20.93 4.41
C TYR A 507 2.92 -21.14 4.72
N VAL A 508 2.24 -20.10 5.17
CA VAL A 508 0.77 -20.04 5.23
C VAL A 508 0.27 -19.25 4.04
N PRO A 509 -0.51 -19.81 3.12
CA PRO A 509 -1.00 -19.10 1.95
C PRO A 509 -1.95 -17.94 2.28
N SER A 510 -1.93 -16.89 1.48
CA SER A 510 -3.02 -15.92 1.43
C SER A 510 -4.32 -16.62 1.03
N GLY A 511 -5.39 -16.34 1.77
CA GLY A 511 -6.69 -17.04 1.64
C GLY A 511 -6.83 -18.27 2.51
N SER A 512 -5.81 -18.69 3.27
CA SER A 512 -5.92 -19.79 4.23
C SER A 512 -6.77 -19.42 5.45
N ARG A 513 -7.57 -20.39 5.89
CA ARG A 513 -8.30 -20.37 7.18
C ARG A 513 -7.64 -21.22 8.25
N SER A 514 -6.52 -21.87 7.97
CA SER A 514 -5.85 -22.79 8.89
C SER A 514 -4.38 -22.46 9.04
N ILE A 515 -3.86 -22.63 10.24
CA ILE A 515 -2.46 -22.49 10.61
C ILE A 515 -2.05 -23.65 11.54
N HIS A 516 -0.80 -24.05 11.49
CA HIS A 516 -0.22 -24.95 12.50
C HIS A 516 0.60 -24.12 13.50
N VAL A 517 0.47 -24.46 14.78
CA VAL A 517 1.13 -23.73 15.86
C VAL A 517 1.92 -24.67 16.79
N GLU A 518 2.91 -24.12 17.48
CA GLU A 518 3.76 -24.92 18.39
C GLU A 518 2.97 -25.44 19.59
N GLU A 519 2.04 -24.64 20.16
CA GLU A 519 1.31 -24.98 21.39
C GLU A 519 -0.19 -24.71 21.26
N ALA A 520 -0.89 -25.53 20.45
CA ALA A 520 -2.34 -25.39 20.23
C ALA A 520 -3.18 -25.61 21.52
N SER A 521 -2.62 -26.33 22.50
CA SER A 521 -3.27 -26.59 23.80
C SER A 521 -3.58 -25.33 24.60
N ARG A 522 -2.98 -24.19 24.27
CA ARG A 522 -3.28 -22.89 24.88
C ARG A 522 -4.65 -22.34 24.47
N PHE A 523 -5.24 -22.88 23.42
CA PHE A 523 -6.44 -22.35 22.75
C PHE A 523 -7.62 -23.31 22.86
N ARG A 524 -8.83 -22.75 22.66
CA ARG A 524 -10.10 -23.47 22.60
C ARG A 524 -10.93 -22.94 21.44
N GLN A 525 -11.84 -23.75 20.94
CA GLN A 525 -12.87 -23.28 20.00
C GLN A 525 -13.67 -22.14 20.64
N GLY A 526 -13.92 -21.06 19.87
CA GLY A 526 -14.59 -19.84 20.32
C GLY A 526 -13.65 -18.77 20.88
N ASP A 527 -12.36 -19.06 21.12
CA ASP A 527 -11.40 -18.04 21.53
C ASP A 527 -11.24 -16.96 20.46
N THR A 528 -11.20 -15.71 20.91
CA THR A 528 -10.84 -14.56 20.10
C THR A 528 -9.33 -14.38 20.08
N VAL A 529 -8.77 -14.23 18.87
CA VAL A 529 -7.32 -14.22 18.66
C VAL A 529 -6.89 -13.16 17.66
N LYS A 530 -5.66 -12.68 17.82
CA LYS A 530 -4.93 -12.01 16.75
C LYS A 530 -3.93 -13.00 16.14
N VAL A 531 -4.02 -13.20 14.83
CA VAL A 531 -2.98 -13.88 14.06
C VAL A 531 -2.03 -12.81 13.55
N LEU A 532 -0.78 -12.90 13.97
CA LEU A 532 0.25 -11.90 13.67
C LEU A 532 1.12 -12.38 12.52
N ARG A 533 1.24 -11.55 11.49
CA ARG A 533 2.21 -11.73 10.41
C ARG A 533 3.31 -10.72 10.60
N TYR A 534 4.52 -11.19 10.87
CA TYR A 534 5.70 -10.33 11.01
C TYR A 534 6.36 -10.09 9.65
N GLY A 535 6.95 -8.89 9.52
CA GLY A 535 7.91 -8.58 8.45
C GLY A 535 9.30 -8.43 9.05
N ASN A 536 10.34 -8.74 8.28
CA ASN A 536 11.73 -8.45 8.63
C ASN A 536 12.36 -7.50 7.61
N GLU A 537 13.59 -7.05 7.86
CA GLU A 537 14.32 -6.12 6.97
C GLU A 537 14.53 -6.71 5.58
N ARG A 538 14.77 -8.01 5.47
CA ARG A 538 14.95 -8.70 4.19
C ARG A 538 13.66 -8.64 3.35
N TRP A 539 12.49 -8.79 4.00
CA TRP A 539 11.22 -8.62 3.32
C TRP A 539 10.99 -7.19 2.85
N ILE A 540 11.27 -6.18 3.70
CA ILE A 540 11.15 -4.77 3.32
C ILE A 540 12.04 -4.47 2.11
N HIS A 541 13.25 -5.03 2.07
CA HIS A 541 14.16 -4.92 0.94
C HIS A 541 13.63 -5.62 -0.31
N ALA A 542 13.16 -6.86 -0.18
CA ALA A 542 12.61 -7.65 -1.29
C ALA A 542 11.41 -6.96 -1.99
N ILE A 543 10.60 -6.21 -1.22
CA ILE A 543 9.52 -5.40 -1.79
C ILE A 543 9.98 -3.99 -2.20
N GLY A 544 11.26 -3.63 -2.01
CA GLY A 544 11.86 -2.37 -2.43
C GLY A 544 11.44 -1.14 -1.62
N MET A 545 10.98 -1.34 -0.39
CA MET A 545 10.40 -0.27 0.43
C MET A 545 11.40 0.37 1.41
N ASP A 546 12.62 -0.09 1.46
CA ASP A 546 13.78 0.56 2.09
C ASP A 546 14.59 1.44 1.11
N ALA A 547 14.21 1.42 -0.18
CA ALA A 547 14.87 2.13 -1.27
C ALA A 547 13.88 2.95 -2.11
N ILE A 548 12.82 3.45 -1.51
CA ILE A 548 11.87 4.35 -2.19
C ILE A 548 12.64 5.62 -2.57
N ARG A 549 12.51 6.05 -3.85
CA ARG A 549 13.08 7.32 -4.30
C ARG A 549 12.62 8.45 -3.40
N LYS A 550 13.48 9.41 -3.13
CA LYS A 550 13.09 10.62 -2.38
C LYS A 550 11.99 11.35 -3.11
N ARG A 551 11.09 11.97 -2.38
CA ARG A 551 10.12 12.86 -3.02
C ARG A 551 10.89 13.97 -3.73
N PRO A 552 10.65 14.20 -5.03
CA PRO A 552 11.38 15.20 -5.79
C PRO A 552 11.34 16.57 -5.11
N VAL A 553 12.49 17.23 -5.05
CA VAL A 553 12.72 18.55 -4.44
C VAL A 553 12.56 18.61 -2.93
N THR A 554 11.42 18.14 -2.37
CA THR A 554 11.11 18.29 -0.94
C THR A 554 11.73 17.21 -0.05
N GLY A 555 12.14 16.09 -0.62
CA GLY A 555 12.90 15.04 0.06
C GLY A 555 12.17 14.23 1.14
N GLY A 556 10.99 14.58 1.56
CA GLY A 556 10.30 14.07 2.75
C GLY A 556 9.85 12.58 2.73
N THR A 557 10.51 11.71 1.96
CA THR A 557 10.18 10.28 1.86
C THR A 557 10.73 9.49 3.05
N VAL A 558 9.86 8.78 3.74
CA VAL A 558 10.20 7.87 4.83
C VAL A 558 10.31 6.46 4.28
N GLN A 559 11.48 5.85 4.41
CA GLN A 559 11.69 4.44 4.10
C GLN A 559 10.93 3.56 5.09
N TRP A 560 10.48 2.37 4.63
CA TRP A 560 9.76 1.49 5.53
C TRP A 560 10.74 0.72 6.42
N SER A 561 10.31 0.47 7.63
CA SER A 561 10.90 -0.49 8.56
C SER A 561 9.97 -1.70 8.72
N PRO A 562 10.46 -2.83 9.24
CA PRO A 562 9.64 -3.98 9.57
C PRO A 562 8.38 -3.62 10.37
N PHE A 563 7.28 -4.28 10.04
CA PHE A 563 5.99 -4.09 10.71
C PHE A 563 5.22 -5.40 10.73
N GLU A 564 4.20 -5.44 11.57
CA GLU A 564 3.27 -6.57 11.66
C GLU A 564 1.90 -6.23 11.08
N LEU A 565 1.21 -7.27 10.59
CA LEU A 565 -0.23 -7.26 10.34
C LEU A 565 -0.89 -8.17 11.36
N ALA A 566 -1.95 -7.69 11.98
CA ALA A 566 -2.69 -8.42 13.01
C ALA A 566 -4.11 -8.70 12.53
N PHE A 567 -4.42 -9.96 12.24
CA PHE A 567 -5.74 -10.42 11.77
C PHE A 567 -6.60 -10.81 12.97
N ASP A 568 -7.72 -10.12 13.14
CA ASP A 568 -8.68 -10.36 14.24
C ASP A 568 -9.64 -11.50 13.87
N ARG A 569 -9.49 -12.66 14.52
CA ARG A 569 -10.19 -13.91 14.15
C ARG A 569 -10.81 -14.58 15.36
N VAL A 570 -11.69 -15.54 15.09
CA VAL A 570 -12.25 -16.45 16.06
C VAL A 570 -11.88 -17.88 15.70
N ILE A 571 -11.43 -18.65 16.67
CA ILE A 571 -11.11 -20.07 16.46
C ILE A 571 -12.39 -20.87 16.31
N THR A 572 -12.55 -21.55 15.17
CA THR A 572 -13.72 -22.40 14.86
C THR A 572 -13.47 -23.88 15.11
N HIS A 573 -12.22 -24.34 14.97
CA HIS A 573 -11.86 -25.74 15.19
C HIS A 573 -10.38 -25.89 15.54
N ILE A 574 -10.03 -26.93 16.31
CA ILE A 574 -8.64 -27.29 16.65
C ILE A 574 -8.49 -28.79 16.49
N GLU A 575 -7.47 -29.21 15.71
CA GLU A 575 -7.11 -30.62 15.52
C GLU A 575 -5.58 -30.76 15.60
N GLY A 576 -5.10 -31.39 16.66
CA GLY A 576 -3.66 -31.48 16.93
C GLY A 576 -3.01 -30.09 17.07
N SER A 577 -2.05 -29.77 16.20
CA SER A 577 -1.41 -28.46 16.12
C SER A 577 -2.14 -27.49 15.18
N ARG A 578 -3.13 -27.96 14.41
CA ARG A 578 -3.87 -27.18 13.43
C ARG A 578 -5.01 -26.40 14.08
N ILE A 579 -5.02 -25.10 13.87
CA ILE A 579 -6.08 -24.17 14.29
C ILE A 579 -6.81 -23.68 13.04
N THR A 580 -8.15 -23.76 13.04
CA THR A 580 -9.01 -23.22 11.97
C THR A 580 -9.71 -21.96 12.45
N LEU A 581 -9.77 -20.94 11.60
CA LEU A 581 -10.27 -19.61 11.85
C LEU A 581 -11.61 -19.36 11.15
N ASP A 582 -12.39 -18.41 11.65
CA ASP A 582 -13.68 -18.00 11.09
C ASP A 582 -13.53 -17.30 9.72
N ALA A 583 -12.47 -16.53 9.53
CA ALA A 583 -12.20 -15.82 8.29
C ALA A 583 -10.76 -16.06 7.82
N PRO A 584 -10.48 -15.98 6.50
CA PRO A 584 -9.16 -16.24 5.98
C PRO A 584 -8.15 -15.15 6.34
N ILE A 585 -6.86 -15.51 6.27
CA ILE A 585 -5.72 -14.59 6.36
C ILE A 585 -5.49 -13.96 5.00
N ALA A 586 -5.46 -12.64 4.94
CA ALA A 586 -5.40 -11.89 3.69
C ALA A 586 -3.97 -11.60 3.18
N SER A 587 -2.95 -12.14 3.83
CA SER A 587 -1.55 -12.04 3.40
C SER A 587 -0.80 -13.31 3.77
N ALA A 588 0.05 -13.80 2.91
CA ALA A 588 0.88 -14.96 3.22
C ALA A 588 1.76 -14.70 4.45
N ILE A 589 1.94 -15.74 5.28
CA ILE A 589 2.87 -15.75 6.42
C ILE A 589 4.02 -16.69 6.05
N GLU A 590 5.21 -16.11 5.88
CA GLU A 590 6.38 -16.86 5.42
C GLU A 590 7.50 -16.83 6.45
N LYS A 591 8.07 -17.98 6.74
CA LYS A 591 9.15 -18.08 7.72
C LYS A 591 10.37 -17.23 7.33
N GLN A 592 10.72 -17.18 6.07
CA GLN A 592 11.85 -16.40 5.57
C GLN A 592 11.66 -14.88 5.73
N TRP A 593 10.42 -14.40 5.77
CA TRP A 593 10.06 -12.98 5.87
C TRP A 593 9.68 -12.52 7.27
N GLY A 594 9.90 -13.35 8.30
CA GLY A 594 9.65 -13.00 9.69
C GLY A 594 8.70 -13.94 10.40
N SER A 595 8.05 -14.91 9.69
CA SER A 595 7.11 -15.85 10.30
C SER A 595 5.85 -15.17 10.86
N GLY A 596 5.20 -15.81 11.83
CA GLY A 596 4.03 -15.28 12.50
C GLY A 596 3.75 -15.99 13.84
N ALA A 597 2.74 -15.49 14.52
CA ALA A 597 2.28 -16.03 15.79
C ALA A 597 0.77 -15.90 15.92
N ILE A 598 0.19 -16.58 16.91
CA ILE A 598 -1.19 -16.41 17.32
C ILE A 598 -1.23 -16.09 18.81
N VAL A 599 -2.11 -15.20 19.22
CA VAL A 599 -2.26 -14.75 20.60
C VAL A 599 -3.74 -14.49 20.91
N LYS A 600 -4.22 -14.86 22.09
CA LYS A 600 -5.56 -14.48 22.54
C LYS A 600 -5.61 -13.01 22.95
N TYR A 601 -6.82 -12.48 22.95
CA TYR A 601 -7.09 -11.16 23.50
C TYR A 601 -8.39 -11.13 24.30
N GLU A 602 -8.47 -10.18 25.23
CA GLU A 602 -9.68 -9.78 25.91
C GLU A 602 -10.33 -8.60 25.22
N ASP A 603 -11.65 -8.65 25.06
CA ASP A 603 -12.44 -7.70 24.27
C ASP A 603 -13.42 -6.87 25.10
N ALA A 604 -13.07 -6.58 26.35
CA ALA A 604 -13.98 -5.86 27.27
C ALA A 604 -14.17 -4.38 26.90
N GLY A 605 -13.28 -3.82 26.07
CA GLY A 605 -13.28 -2.39 25.74
C GLY A 605 -14.09 -2.02 24.50
N ARG A 606 -14.33 -2.96 23.58
CA ARG A 606 -15.14 -2.68 22.37
C ARG A 606 -16.64 -2.70 22.69
N ILE A 607 -17.37 -1.75 22.09
CA ILE A 607 -18.83 -1.76 22.09
C ILE A 607 -19.35 -2.47 20.83
N GLU A 608 -20.60 -2.96 20.92
CA GLU A 608 -21.21 -3.72 19.82
C GLU A 608 -22.71 -3.46 19.67
N GLN A 609 -23.30 -3.92 18.55
CA GLN A 609 -24.71 -3.76 18.24
C GLN A 609 -25.11 -2.28 18.12
N ILE A 610 -24.37 -1.54 17.30
CA ILE A 610 -24.54 -0.09 17.09
C ILE A 610 -25.10 0.19 15.70
N GLY A 611 -26.13 1.04 15.64
CA GLY A 611 -26.71 1.47 14.36
C GLY A 611 -26.83 3.00 14.23
N VAL A 612 -26.56 3.51 13.02
CA VAL A 612 -26.92 4.87 12.60
C VAL A 612 -27.67 4.78 11.29
N GLU A 613 -28.90 5.29 11.26
CA GLU A 613 -29.76 5.00 10.12
C GLU A 613 -30.84 6.06 9.81
N HIS A 614 -31.24 6.13 8.53
CA HIS A 614 -32.39 6.89 8.04
C HIS A 614 -32.33 8.39 8.36
N LEU A 615 -31.20 9.05 8.11
CA LEU A 615 -31.02 10.48 8.36
C LEU A 615 -30.09 11.15 7.34
N ARG A 616 -30.15 12.48 7.32
CA ARG A 616 -29.27 13.31 6.53
C ARG A 616 -28.30 14.06 7.44
N ILE A 617 -27.06 14.23 6.99
CA ILE A 617 -26.03 15.04 7.63
C ILE A 617 -25.64 16.15 6.67
N ASP A 618 -25.75 17.39 7.10
CA ASP A 618 -25.29 18.55 6.36
C ASP A 618 -24.48 19.47 7.27
N VAL A 619 -23.59 20.28 6.70
CA VAL A 619 -22.59 21.02 7.47
C VAL A 619 -22.56 22.48 7.03
N THR A 620 -22.54 23.40 8.02
CA THR A 620 -22.30 24.81 7.73
C THR A 620 -20.86 25.07 7.31
N TYR A 621 -20.65 26.03 6.42
CA TYR A 621 -19.30 26.41 5.97
C TYR A 621 -19.30 27.90 5.54
N ASP A 622 -18.10 28.50 5.48
CA ASP A 622 -17.89 29.86 4.97
C ASP A 622 -17.66 29.82 3.45
N SER A 623 -18.67 30.23 2.69
CA SER A 623 -18.61 30.28 1.23
C SER A 623 -17.66 31.35 0.66
N SER A 624 -17.09 32.23 1.49
CA SER A 624 -16.10 33.19 1.04
C SER A 624 -14.69 32.62 0.95
N ILE A 625 -14.45 31.44 1.57
CA ILE A 625 -13.17 30.74 1.54
C ILE A 625 -13.11 29.84 0.31
N THR A 626 -12.24 30.18 -0.62
CA THR A 626 -12.08 29.48 -1.90
C THR A 626 -10.61 29.16 -2.17
N GLU A 627 -10.36 28.14 -2.99
CA GLU A 627 -9.04 27.71 -3.45
C GLU A 627 -9.09 27.41 -4.94
N THR A 628 -7.93 27.43 -5.61
CA THR A 628 -7.76 27.12 -7.04
C THR A 628 -6.76 26.02 -7.32
N SER A 629 -6.08 25.49 -6.31
CA SER A 629 -5.09 24.41 -6.47
C SER A 629 -5.71 23.02 -6.35
N LEU A 630 -5.31 22.08 -7.22
CA LEU A 630 -5.75 20.69 -7.24
C LEU A 630 -4.54 19.77 -7.09
N ASP A 631 -4.40 19.09 -5.93
CA ASP A 631 -3.33 18.11 -5.68
C ASP A 631 -1.91 18.60 -6.03
N GLY A 632 -1.65 19.91 -5.86
CA GLY A 632 -0.40 20.57 -6.20
C GLY A 632 -0.29 21.00 -7.67
N ASN A 633 -1.38 20.95 -8.43
CA ASN A 633 -1.45 21.49 -9.79
C ASN A 633 -2.13 22.83 -9.77
N GLU A 634 -1.64 23.76 -10.60
CA GLU A 634 -2.27 25.05 -10.79
C GLU A 634 -3.55 25.01 -11.61
N GLY A 635 -4.39 26.00 -11.37
CA GLY A 635 -5.31 26.50 -12.38
C GLY A 635 -6.61 25.73 -12.53
N SER A 636 -7.27 25.35 -11.45
CA SER A 636 -8.71 25.06 -11.52
C SER A 636 -9.54 26.33 -11.42
N ALA A 637 -10.80 26.26 -11.83
CA ALA A 637 -11.79 27.23 -11.39
C ALA A 637 -11.84 27.27 -9.85
N ALA A 638 -12.11 28.42 -9.26
CA ALA A 638 -12.24 28.55 -7.81
C ALA A 638 -13.33 27.62 -7.28
N TYR A 639 -13.01 26.90 -6.21
CA TYR A 639 -13.91 25.99 -5.52
C TYR A 639 -13.94 26.29 -4.01
N LEU A 640 -15.00 25.87 -3.32
CA LEU A 640 -15.18 26.09 -1.90
C LEU A 640 -14.20 25.24 -1.08
N ALA A 641 -13.47 25.85 -0.16
CA ALA A 641 -12.32 25.26 0.51
C ALA A 641 -12.25 25.54 2.02
N ASP A 642 -13.35 25.98 2.64
CA ASP A 642 -13.40 26.09 4.10
C ASP A 642 -13.11 24.74 4.75
N GLU A 643 -12.35 24.75 5.82
CA GLU A 643 -12.03 23.56 6.63
C GLU A 643 -12.37 23.74 8.12
N ASN A 644 -13.02 24.85 8.49
CA ASN A 644 -13.44 25.13 9.85
C ASN A 644 -14.84 24.60 10.15
N HIS A 645 -15.09 23.32 9.86
CA HIS A 645 -16.38 22.67 10.05
C HIS A 645 -16.22 21.17 10.26
N ALA A 646 -17.34 20.43 10.42
CA ALA A 646 -17.29 19.00 10.63
C ALA A 646 -16.63 18.28 9.45
N ALA A 647 -15.66 17.44 9.75
CA ALA A 647 -14.90 16.69 8.76
C ALA A 647 -15.54 15.36 8.38
N THR A 648 -16.12 14.66 9.36
CA THR A 648 -16.65 13.30 9.19
C THR A 648 -18.09 13.22 9.69
N GLY A 649 -18.94 12.52 8.94
CA GLY A 649 -20.33 12.30 9.37
C GLY A 649 -20.40 11.32 10.54
N VAL A 650 -19.97 10.08 10.31
CA VAL A 650 -19.94 9.00 11.32
C VAL A 650 -18.52 8.46 11.46
N TYR A 651 -17.98 8.52 12.65
CA TYR A 651 -16.67 7.98 13.02
C TYR A 651 -16.85 6.80 13.97
N MET A 652 -16.14 5.68 13.73
CA MET A 652 -16.21 4.46 14.55
C MET A 652 -14.82 3.99 14.93
N ASP A 653 -14.58 3.79 16.24
CA ASP A 653 -13.36 3.16 16.75
C ASP A 653 -13.67 2.22 17.91
N CYS A 654 -12.97 1.09 17.97
CA CYS A 654 -13.21 0.07 19.00
C CYS A 654 -14.68 -0.42 19.01
N VAL A 655 -15.21 -0.77 17.83
CA VAL A 655 -16.60 -1.19 17.63
C VAL A 655 -16.66 -2.51 16.87
N LYS A 656 -17.63 -3.35 17.17
CA LYS A 656 -17.95 -4.54 16.38
C LYS A 656 -19.46 -4.69 16.21
N HIS A 657 -19.88 -5.44 15.17
CA HIS A 657 -21.30 -5.62 14.87
C HIS A 657 -22.06 -4.30 14.75
N ALA A 658 -21.61 -3.44 13.83
CA ALA A 658 -22.21 -2.12 13.64
C ALA A 658 -22.74 -1.94 12.21
N TRP A 659 -23.61 -0.95 12.05
CA TRP A 659 -24.10 -0.56 10.72
C TRP A 659 -24.35 0.93 10.58
N VAL A 660 -24.19 1.39 9.34
CA VAL A 660 -24.65 2.70 8.86
C VAL A 660 -25.49 2.45 7.61
N ARG A 661 -26.76 2.82 7.63
CA ARG A 661 -27.65 2.61 6.47
C ARG A 661 -28.54 3.81 6.19
N ASP A 662 -28.78 4.05 4.92
CA ASP A 662 -29.67 5.09 4.42
C ASP A 662 -29.32 6.47 5.02
N ILE A 663 -28.05 6.89 4.79
CA ILE A 663 -27.50 8.18 5.20
C ILE A 663 -27.13 8.98 3.95
N ALA A 664 -27.56 10.26 3.90
CA ALA A 664 -27.11 11.21 2.90
C ALA A 664 -26.22 12.29 3.55
N GLY A 665 -25.00 12.46 3.07
CA GLY A 665 -24.02 13.42 3.59
C GLY A 665 -23.70 14.53 2.60
N PHE A 666 -23.60 15.77 3.10
CA PHE A 666 -23.32 16.96 2.31
C PHE A 666 -22.28 17.85 3.01
N HIS A 667 -21.47 18.53 2.21
CA HIS A 667 -20.52 19.58 2.63
C HIS A 667 -19.46 19.14 3.65
N LEU A 668 -19.26 17.83 3.83
CA LEU A 668 -18.24 17.30 4.71
C LEU A 668 -16.83 17.63 4.19
N GLN A 669 -15.85 17.77 5.09
CA GLN A 669 -14.45 17.97 4.70
C GLN A 669 -13.80 16.66 4.22
N HIS A 670 -14.09 15.53 4.89
CA HIS A 670 -13.32 14.29 4.75
C HIS A 670 -14.17 13.09 4.36
N ALA A 671 -15.02 12.58 5.24
CA ALA A 671 -15.70 11.30 5.03
C ALA A 671 -17.15 11.32 5.50
N LEU A 672 -18.03 10.59 4.80
CA LEU A 672 -19.32 10.27 5.37
C LEU A 672 -19.18 9.24 6.49
N VAL A 673 -18.44 8.17 6.26
CA VAL A 673 -18.17 7.13 7.25
C VAL A 673 -16.68 6.82 7.30
N GLN A 674 -16.12 6.85 8.51
CA GLN A 674 -14.75 6.45 8.80
C GLN A 674 -14.77 5.33 9.84
N VAL A 675 -14.14 4.20 9.48
CA VAL A 675 -14.06 2.98 10.32
C VAL A 675 -12.61 2.77 10.73
N GLU A 676 -12.31 2.90 12.01
CA GLU A 676 -10.94 2.82 12.55
C GLU A 676 -10.48 1.40 12.84
N ARG A 677 -9.17 1.27 13.17
CA ARG A 677 -8.39 0.04 13.18
C ARG A 677 -8.96 -1.08 14.05
N ASP A 678 -9.48 -0.76 15.21
CA ASP A 678 -10.00 -1.75 16.15
C ASP A 678 -11.49 -2.02 15.99
N THR A 679 -12.03 -1.68 14.81
CA THR A 679 -13.42 -1.91 14.42
C THR A 679 -13.51 -3.05 13.40
N LYS A 680 -14.47 -3.96 13.59
CA LYS A 680 -14.74 -5.07 12.68
C LYS A 680 -16.24 -5.41 12.57
N TRP A 681 -16.59 -6.19 11.53
CA TRP A 681 -17.96 -6.64 11.27
C TRP A 681 -18.95 -5.49 11.16
N THR A 682 -18.61 -4.51 10.32
CA THR A 682 -19.44 -3.35 10.05
C THR A 682 -20.06 -3.44 8.66
N THR A 683 -21.33 -3.07 8.52
CA THR A 683 -21.98 -2.87 7.22
C THR A 683 -22.35 -1.41 7.02
N ILE A 684 -21.91 -0.84 5.89
CA ILE A 684 -22.28 0.50 5.43
C ILE A 684 -23.06 0.32 4.13
N GLN A 685 -24.34 0.76 4.11
CA GLN A 685 -25.14 0.50 2.92
C GLN A 685 -26.14 1.59 2.60
N ASP A 686 -26.51 1.69 1.32
CA ASP A 686 -27.55 2.59 0.82
C ASP A 686 -27.28 4.04 1.21
N CYS A 687 -25.99 4.46 1.23
CA CYS A 687 -25.54 5.78 1.63
C CYS A 687 -25.09 6.60 0.43
N THR A 688 -25.24 7.92 0.51
CA THR A 688 -24.81 8.87 -0.53
C THR A 688 -24.00 10.01 0.09
N VAL A 689 -22.97 10.51 -0.62
CA VAL A 689 -22.20 11.68 -0.21
C VAL A 689 -21.82 12.52 -1.42
N SER A 690 -21.97 13.83 -1.30
CA SER A 690 -21.63 14.80 -2.34
C SER A 690 -21.22 16.15 -1.77
N ASP A 691 -20.84 17.07 -2.66
CA ASP A 691 -20.61 18.48 -2.37
C ASP A 691 -19.59 18.73 -1.25
N PHE A 692 -18.50 17.97 -1.25
CA PHE A 692 -17.43 18.15 -0.26
C PHE A 692 -16.88 19.57 -0.24
N ILE A 693 -16.68 20.12 0.95
CA ILE A 693 -16.08 21.44 1.18
C ILE A 693 -14.73 21.26 1.89
N SER A 694 -13.66 21.42 1.15
CA SER A 694 -12.26 21.37 1.66
C SER A 694 -11.28 21.65 0.54
N VAL A 695 -10.02 21.89 0.85
CA VAL A 695 -8.95 21.86 -0.16
C VAL A 695 -8.87 20.48 -0.82
N ILE A 696 -8.56 20.44 -2.12
CA ILE A 696 -8.51 19.18 -2.89
C ILE A 696 -7.07 18.70 -2.92
N THR A 697 -6.53 18.32 -1.75
CA THR A 697 -5.18 17.75 -1.60
C THR A 697 -5.05 17.03 -0.25
N GLY A 698 -4.00 16.21 -0.09
CA GLY A 698 -3.69 15.53 1.17
C GLY A 698 -4.80 14.60 1.66
N GLY A 699 -4.98 14.46 2.97
CA GLY A 699 -5.96 13.56 3.59
C GLY A 699 -7.38 14.12 3.64
N ARG A 700 -7.99 14.46 2.52
CA ARG A 700 -9.34 15.03 2.40
C ARG A 700 -10.17 14.28 1.38
N ARG A 701 -11.50 14.35 1.54
CA ARG A 701 -12.51 13.80 0.63
C ARG A 701 -12.35 12.30 0.36
N TYR A 702 -12.23 11.52 1.46
CA TYR A 702 -12.25 10.06 1.43
C TYR A 702 -13.65 9.59 1.85
N SER A 703 -14.56 9.47 0.92
CA SER A 703 -16.00 9.32 1.17
C SER A 703 -16.34 8.19 2.15
N PHE A 704 -15.77 7.00 1.91
CA PHE A 704 -15.86 5.82 2.77
C PHE A 704 -14.45 5.35 3.09
N HIS A 705 -14.00 5.63 4.30
CA HIS A 705 -12.61 5.44 4.72
C HIS A 705 -12.47 4.26 5.69
N LEU A 706 -11.81 3.20 5.25
CA LEU A 706 -11.65 1.96 6.00
C LEU A 706 -10.22 1.82 6.54
N VAL A 707 -10.09 1.77 7.86
CA VAL A 707 -8.87 1.40 8.59
C VAL A 707 -9.09 0.10 9.37
N GLY A 708 -10.34 -0.26 9.65
CA GLY A 708 -10.77 -1.51 10.25
C GLY A 708 -10.80 -2.67 9.25
N GLU A 709 -11.19 -3.85 9.74
CA GLU A 709 -11.27 -5.08 8.96
C GLU A 709 -12.66 -5.70 8.96
N LEU A 710 -12.92 -6.64 8.03
CA LEU A 710 -14.19 -7.35 7.91
C LEU A 710 -15.39 -6.39 7.74
N THR A 711 -15.19 -5.30 7.01
CA THR A 711 -16.21 -4.29 6.71
C THR A 711 -16.77 -4.49 5.30
N LEU A 712 -18.10 -4.45 5.20
CA LEU A 712 -18.85 -4.42 3.94
C LEU A 712 -19.40 -3.02 3.69
N VAL A 713 -19.02 -2.42 2.58
CA VAL A 713 -19.64 -1.18 2.05
C VAL A 713 -20.40 -1.57 0.79
N GLN A 714 -21.72 -1.34 0.77
CA GLN A 714 -22.53 -1.77 -0.38
C GLN A 714 -23.57 -0.76 -0.80
N ARG A 715 -23.80 -0.68 -2.11
CA ARG A 715 -24.82 0.19 -2.73
C ARG A 715 -24.71 1.65 -2.27
N VAL A 716 -23.47 2.16 -2.28
CA VAL A 716 -23.20 3.54 -1.92
C VAL A 716 -22.82 4.36 -3.14
N TYR A 717 -23.10 5.66 -3.06
CA TYR A 717 -22.78 6.63 -4.10
C TYR A 717 -21.91 7.75 -3.54
N SER A 718 -20.88 8.14 -4.30
CA SER A 718 -20.00 9.25 -3.98
C SER A 718 -19.86 10.19 -5.18
N ASP A 719 -19.90 11.51 -4.95
CA ASP A 719 -19.64 12.51 -5.98
C ASP A 719 -18.52 13.47 -5.57
N ALA A 720 -17.67 13.82 -6.53
CA ALA A 720 -16.59 14.78 -6.37
C ALA A 720 -15.66 14.49 -5.17
N ALA A 721 -15.44 13.20 -4.88
CA ALA A 721 -14.46 12.77 -3.92
C ALA A 721 -13.03 12.97 -4.43
N ARG A 722 -12.05 12.91 -3.53
CA ARG A 722 -10.67 12.70 -3.90
C ARG A 722 -10.36 11.21 -3.97
N HIS A 723 -10.75 10.45 -2.96
CA HIS A 723 -10.66 8.98 -2.92
C HIS A 723 -11.98 8.41 -2.38
N ALA A 724 -12.87 8.00 -3.26
CA ALA A 724 -14.23 7.61 -2.86
C ALA A 724 -14.27 6.36 -1.96
N PHE A 725 -13.58 5.29 -2.38
CA PHE A 725 -13.57 3.98 -1.71
C PHE A 725 -12.13 3.65 -1.30
N THR A 726 -11.79 3.96 -0.05
CA THR A 726 -10.39 4.00 0.42
C THR A 726 -10.14 3.01 1.54
N VAL A 727 -9.06 2.25 1.43
CA VAL A 727 -8.50 1.45 2.52
C VAL A 727 -7.16 2.06 2.93
N ASP A 728 -6.95 2.31 4.23
CA ASP A 728 -5.77 2.99 4.75
C ASP A 728 -4.54 2.05 4.89
N ALA A 729 -3.50 2.53 5.56
CA ALA A 729 -2.22 1.84 5.75
C ALA A 729 -2.34 0.58 6.59
N ARG A 730 -1.70 -0.52 6.16
CA ARG A 730 -1.52 -1.73 6.96
C ARG A 730 -2.83 -2.32 7.50
N VAL A 731 -3.90 -2.17 6.75
CA VAL A 731 -5.19 -2.77 7.09
C VAL A 731 -5.14 -4.27 6.81
N ALA A 732 -5.56 -5.07 7.79
CA ALA A 732 -5.42 -6.52 7.72
C ALA A 732 -6.47 -7.21 6.84
N GLY A 733 -7.61 -6.60 6.60
CA GLY A 733 -8.69 -7.16 5.77
C GLY A 733 -9.25 -8.53 6.28
N PRO A 734 -10.12 -9.16 5.50
CA PRO A 734 -10.66 -8.69 4.22
C PRO A 734 -11.76 -7.63 4.37
N ASN A 735 -11.84 -6.72 3.41
CA ASN A 735 -12.91 -5.71 3.29
C ASN A 735 -13.57 -5.79 1.91
N VAL A 736 -14.79 -5.27 1.78
CA VAL A 736 -15.57 -5.35 0.54
C VAL A 736 -16.24 -4.02 0.21
N PHE A 737 -16.11 -3.59 -1.05
CA PHE A 737 -16.95 -2.57 -1.68
C PHE A 737 -17.80 -3.28 -2.75
N LEU A 738 -19.13 -3.33 -2.55
CA LEU A 738 -20.07 -4.07 -3.41
C LEU A 738 -21.10 -3.14 -4.02
N ASP A 739 -21.27 -3.17 -5.34
CA ASP A 739 -22.26 -2.36 -6.06
C ASP A 739 -22.16 -0.86 -5.73
N CYS A 740 -20.94 -0.33 -5.70
CA CYS A 740 -20.64 1.05 -5.36
C CYS A 740 -20.38 1.88 -6.62
N GLU A 741 -20.76 3.15 -6.60
CA GLU A 741 -20.53 4.07 -7.72
C GLU A 741 -19.89 5.36 -7.24
N SER A 742 -18.85 5.83 -7.98
CA SER A 742 -18.29 7.17 -7.78
C SER A 742 -18.22 7.95 -9.10
N LYS A 743 -18.47 9.25 -9.02
CA LYS A 743 -18.41 10.17 -10.16
C LYS A 743 -17.64 11.43 -9.84
N GLN A 744 -17.14 12.07 -10.88
CA GLN A 744 -16.43 13.34 -10.83
C GLN A 744 -15.24 13.35 -9.84
N ASP A 745 -14.64 12.18 -9.62
CA ASP A 745 -13.54 12.03 -8.67
C ASP A 745 -12.30 12.83 -9.12
N TYR A 746 -11.71 13.59 -8.23
CA TYR A 746 -10.45 14.30 -8.46
C TYR A 746 -9.26 13.37 -8.50
N ASN A 747 -9.33 12.22 -7.83
CA ASN A 747 -8.32 11.18 -7.84
C ASN A 747 -8.98 9.79 -7.88
N THR A 748 -8.40 8.75 -7.38
CA THR A 748 -8.86 7.37 -7.55
C THR A 748 -9.28 6.71 -6.24
N SER A 749 -10.25 5.80 -6.29
CA SER A 749 -10.48 4.83 -5.24
C SER A 749 -9.29 3.88 -5.18
N GLU A 750 -8.80 3.58 -3.98
CA GLU A 750 -7.52 2.89 -3.88
C GLU A 750 -7.24 2.29 -2.49
N PRO A 751 -6.39 1.24 -2.36
CA PRO A 751 -5.53 1.12 -1.20
C PRO A 751 -4.66 2.37 -1.14
N HIS A 752 -4.77 3.15 -0.04
CA HIS A 752 -4.16 4.47 -0.05
C HIS A 752 -2.64 4.42 0.14
N HIS A 753 -2.12 3.58 1.04
CA HIS A 753 -0.69 3.46 1.27
C HIS A 753 -0.29 2.27 2.15
N ARG A 754 0.99 1.90 2.07
CA ARG A 754 1.71 1.06 3.03
C ARG A 754 1.10 -0.31 3.29
N TRP A 755 0.94 -1.14 2.24
CA TRP A 755 0.68 -2.56 2.34
C TRP A 755 -0.59 -2.92 3.13
N SER A 756 -1.71 -2.32 2.79
CA SER A 756 -3.01 -2.88 3.19
C SER A 756 -3.26 -4.18 2.43
N VAL A 757 -4.00 -5.12 3.00
CA VAL A 757 -4.20 -6.43 2.39
C VAL A 757 -5.65 -6.83 2.31
N GLY A 758 -6.02 -7.52 1.23
CA GLY A 758 -7.29 -8.17 1.06
C GLY A 758 -8.49 -7.22 1.04
N CYS A 759 -8.74 -6.60 -0.10
CA CYS A 759 -10.00 -5.88 -0.34
C CYS A 759 -10.59 -6.29 -1.69
N LEU A 760 -11.89 -6.40 -1.74
CA LEU A 760 -12.66 -6.70 -2.94
C LEU A 760 -13.41 -5.46 -3.41
N TYR A 761 -13.15 -5.03 -4.63
CA TYR A 761 -13.98 -4.12 -5.39
C TYR A 761 -14.90 -4.96 -6.30
N ASP A 762 -16.15 -5.18 -5.89
CA ASP A 762 -17.12 -6.05 -6.55
C ASP A 762 -18.20 -5.22 -7.25
N ASN A 763 -18.24 -5.23 -8.56
CA ASN A 763 -19.14 -4.40 -9.36
C ASN A 763 -19.05 -2.89 -9.03
N VAL A 764 -17.85 -2.39 -8.75
CA VAL A 764 -17.62 -0.97 -8.51
C VAL A 764 -17.48 -0.24 -9.83
N ASN A 765 -18.26 0.86 -10.00
CA ASN A 765 -18.15 1.79 -11.11
C ASN A 765 -17.42 3.05 -10.64
N GLY A 766 -16.13 3.18 -10.98
CA GLY A 766 -15.29 4.30 -10.59
C GLY A 766 -13.85 4.08 -11.02
N ARG A 767 -12.98 5.07 -10.76
CA ARG A 767 -11.55 4.97 -11.03
C ARG A 767 -10.86 4.25 -9.88
N ILE A 768 -10.21 3.11 -10.14
CA ILE A 768 -9.57 2.28 -9.12
C ILE A 768 -8.09 2.08 -9.44
N HIS A 769 -7.18 2.39 -8.51
CA HIS A 769 -5.75 2.17 -8.67
C HIS A 769 -5.16 1.32 -7.55
N MET A 770 -4.71 0.12 -7.88
CA MET A 770 -3.98 -0.81 -7.01
C MET A 770 -2.52 -0.88 -7.47
N GLN A 771 -1.64 -0.01 -6.94
CA GLN A 771 -0.30 0.21 -7.48
C GLN A 771 0.76 0.56 -6.43
N ASP A 772 2.03 0.55 -6.85
CA ASP A 772 3.10 1.21 -6.12
C ASP A 772 2.97 2.72 -6.27
N ARG A 773 2.74 3.41 -5.17
CA ARG A 773 2.61 4.87 -5.10
C ARG A 773 3.94 5.55 -4.75
N ALA A 774 5.02 4.79 -4.67
CA ALA A 774 6.39 5.24 -4.47
C ALA A 774 6.53 6.34 -3.40
N TRP A 775 7.08 7.49 -3.80
CA TRP A 775 7.35 8.64 -2.93
C TRP A 775 6.13 9.48 -2.59
N LEU A 776 4.95 9.24 -3.16
CA LEU A 776 3.75 10.03 -2.86
C LEU A 776 3.49 10.09 -1.36
N GLY A 777 2.95 11.23 -0.90
CA GLY A 777 2.83 11.54 0.52
C GLY A 777 4.19 11.48 1.22
N SER A 778 4.32 10.64 2.23
CA SER A 778 5.55 10.41 2.99
C SER A 778 6.25 9.08 2.61
N GLY A 779 6.14 8.60 1.38
CA GLY A 779 6.62 7.28 0.96
C GLY A 779 5.52 6.23 1.08
N HIS A 780 4.47 6.39 0.25
CA HIS A 780 3.31 5.49 0.26
C HIS A 780 3.68 4.08 -0.17
N GLY A 781 4.60 3.95 -1.13
CA GLY A 781 5.11 2.67 -1.62
C GLY A 781 4.02 1.75 -2.16
N TRP A 782 4.20 0.45 -2.04
CA TRP A 782 3.19 -0.55 -2.38
C TRP A 782 1.96 -0.35 -1.50
N ALA A 783 0.89 0.15 -2.10
CA ALA A 783 -0.29 0.57 -1.36
C ALA A 783 -1.13 -0.62 -0.91
N GLY A 784 -1.36 -1.61 -1.77
CA GLY A 784 -2.17 -2.78 -1.46
C GLY A 784 -1.68 -4.08 -2.07
N ALA A 785 -1.95 -5.21 -1.38
CA ALA A 785 -1.63 -6.56 -1.80
C ALA A 785 -2.82 -7.52 -1.58
N ASN A 786 -2.97 -8.51 -2.46
CA ASN A 786 -4.08 -9.45 -2.47
C ASN A 786 -5.46 -8.78 -2.62
N TYR A 787 -5.50 -7.69 -3.38
CA TYR A 787 -6.71 -6.99 -3.77
C TYR A 787 -7.36 -7.65 -4.99
N VAL A 788 -8.68 -7.60 -5.04
CA VAL A 788 -9.46 -8.15 -6.15
C VAL A 788 -10.38 -7.08 -6.71
N SER A 789 -10.29 -6.84 -8.01
CA SER A 789 -11.27 -6.12 -8.80
C SER A 789 -12.11 -7.16 -9.57
N TRP A 790 -13.41 -7.24 -9.27
CA TRP A 790 -14.34 -8.21 -9.86
C TRP A 790 -15.48 -7.49 -10.57
N ASN A 791 -15.59 -7.69 -11.89
CA ASN A 791 -16.63 -7.08 -12.72
C ASN A 791 -16.77 -5.55 -12.55
N THR A 792 -15.65 -4.87 -12.33
CA THR A 792 -15.62 -3.41 -12.18
C THR A 792 -15.72 -2.68 -13.51
N SER A 793 -16.06 -1.40 -13.46
CA SER A 793 -16.20 -0.56 -14.67
C SER A 793 -15.44 0.76 -14.52
N ASN A 794 -15.11 1.43 -15.64
CA ASN A 794 -14.45 2.72 -15.80
C ASN A 794 -12.93 2.61 -15.99
N GLU A 795 -12.10 3.02 -15.03
CA GLU A 795 -10.64 2.98 -15.13
C GLU A 795 -10.03 2.10 -14.04
N LEU A 796 -9.11 1.21 -14.44
CA LEU A 796 -8.43 0.33 -13.50
C LEU A 796 -6.92 0.33 -13.76
N VAL A 797 -6.12 0.54 -12.71
CA VAL A 797 -4.71 0.20 -12.63
C VAL A 797 -4.56 -0.93 -11.62
N SER A 798 -3.89 -2.01 -12.02
CA SER A 798 -3.58 -3.12 -11.13
C SER A 798 -2.17 -3.62 -11.39
N GLN A 799 -1.29 -3.50 -10.38
CA GLN A 799 0.10 -3.96 -10.40
C GLN A 799 0.29 -5.11 -9.42
N GLN A 800 1.24 -6.01 -9.74
CA GLN A 800 1.63 -7.10 -8.86
C GLN A 800 2.65 -6.60 -7.83
N PRO A 801 2.32 -6.57 -6.51
CA PRO A 801 3.33 -6.34 -5.49
C PRO A 801 4.31 -7.51 -5.40
N PRO A 802 5.60 -7.28 -5.12
CA PRO A 802 6.51 -8.38 -4.84
C PRO A 802 6.01 -9.23 -3.66
N THR A 803 6.20 -10.54 -3.71
CA THR A 803 5.74 -11.53 -2.71
C THR A 803 4.22 -11.67 -2.56
N ALA A 804 3.41 -11.04 -3.43
CA ALA A 804 1.96 -11.08 -3.39
C ALA A 804 1.36 -10.95 -4.80
N GLN A 805 0.04 -10.88 -4.90
CA GLN A 805 -0.67 -10.65 -6.16
C GLN A 805 -1.85 -9.69 -5.95
N ASN A 806 -2.21 -8.94 -6.98
CA ASN A 806 -3.50 -8.29 -7.13
C ASN A 806 -4.21 -8.86 -8.36
N TYR A 807 -5.54 -8.85 -8.36
CA TYR A 807 -6.34 -9.52 -9.38
C TYR A 807 -7.30 -8.52 -10.04
N ALA A 808 -7.35 -8.53 -11.37
CA ALA A 808 -8.29 -7.74 -12.18
C ALA A 808 -9.09 -8.70 -13.07
N ILE A 809 -10.32 -9.01 -12.67
CA ILE A 809 -11.16 -10.04 -13.30
C ILE A 809 -12.46 -9.42 -13.80
N GLY A 810 -12.76 -9.60 -15.07
CA GLY A 810 -14.01 -9.15 -15.66
C GLY A 810 -14.14 -7.61 -15.77
N HIS A 811 -13.04 -6.86 -15.74
CA HIS A 811 -13.08 -5.40 -15.84
C HIS A 811 -13.52 -4.93 -17.22
N VAL A 812 -14.53 -4.03 -17.27
CA VAL A 812 -15.02 -3.38 -18.49
C VAL A 812 -14.75 -1.88 -18.43
N GLY A 813 -13.86 -1.41 -19.31
CA GLY A 813 -13.43 -0.02 -19.32
C GLY A 813 -12.03 0.13 -19.88
N LYS A 814 -11.22 1.00 -19.31
CA LYS A 814 -9.84 1.22 -19.75
C LYS A 814 -8.82 0.82 -18.67
N LYS A 815 -7.68 0.33 -19.12
CA LYS A 815 -6.49 0.26 -18.27
C LYS A 815 -5.98 1.69 -18.08
N GLY A 816 -5.90 2.14 -16.84
CA GLY A 816 -5.37 3.44 -16.48
C GLY A 816 -3.84 3.48 -16.62
N LYS A 817 -3.28 4.69 -16.58
CA LYS A 817 -1.84 4.89 -16.53
C LYS A 817 -1.35 4.78 -15.09
N ALA A 818 -0.52 3.79 -14.81
CA ALA A 818 0.14 3.65 -13.51
C ALA A 818 1.13 4.80 -13.26
N LEU A 819 1.41 5.12 -11.99
CA LEU A 819 2.41 6.11 -11.60
C LEU A 819 3.82 5.71 -12.05
N LEU A 820 4.16 4.43 -11.95
CA LEU A 820 5.46 3.86 -12.28
C LEU A 820 5.33 2.72 -13.30
N PRO A 821 6.38 2.45 -14.10
CA PRO A 821 7.69 3.14 -14.14
C PRO A 821 7.63 4.50 -14.85
N ASN A 822 8.58 5.37 -14.52
CA ASN A 822 8.81 6.64 -15.22
C ASN A 822 10.32 6.96 -15.28
N SER A 823 10.71 8.10 -15.84
CA SER A 823 12.13 8.47 -15.97
C SER A 823 12.85 8.70 -14.63
N TYR A 824 12.15 9.07 -13.59
CA TYR A 824 12.71 9.26 -12.23
C TYR A 824 12.85 7.94 -11.48
N ASP A 825 11.88 7.04 -11.58
CA ASP A 825 11.93 5.68 -11.04
C ASP A 825 11.65 4.66 -12.15
N PRO A 826 12.66 4.27 -12.94
CA PRO A 826 12.49 3.41 -14.10
C PRO A 826 12.37 1.91 -13.73
N ARG A 827 12.42 1.56 -12.44
CA ARG A 827 12.33 0.16 -12.02
C ARG A 827 11.05 -0.47 -12.57
N PRO A 828 11.12 -1.65 -13.21
CA PRO A 828 9.96 -2.28 -13.81
C PRO A 828 8.89 -2.63 -12.76
N ARG A 829 7.64 -2.53 -13.14
CA ARG A 829 6.49 -2.99 -12.35
C ARG A 829 5.73 -4.01 -13.16
N LYS A 830 5.50 -5.18 -12.56
CA LYS A 830 4.67 -6.21 -13.18
C LYS A 830 3.21 -5.79 -13.14
N GLU A 831 2.47 -6.04 -14.23
CA GLU A 831 1.01 -6.03 -14.17
C GLU A 831 0.52 -7.13 -13.21
N ALA A 832 -0.59 -6.88 -12.55
CA ALA A 832 -1.31 -7.88 -11.77
C ALA A 832 -1.83 -9.02 -12.67
N PHE A 833 -2.51 -9.99 -12.07
CA PHE A 833 -3.22 -11.01 -12.83
C PHE A 833 -4.49 -10.42 -13.46
N TRP A 834 -4.51 -10.32 -14.78
CA TRP A 834 -5.66 -9.85 -15.56
C TRP A 834 -6.36 -11.01 -16.24
N ASP A 835 -7.69 -11.10 -16.04
CA ASP A 835 -8.54 -12.11 -16.67
C ASP A 835 -9.82 -11.47 -17.22
N SER A 836 -10.23 -11.88 -18.42
CA SER A 836 -11.49 -11.46 -19.05
C SER A 836 -11.65 -9.93 -19.17
N PHE A 837 -10.55 -9.23 -19.55
CA PHE A 837 -10.60 -7.79 -19.80
C PHE A 837 -11.55 -7.45 -20.95
N GLY A 838 -12.46 -6.50 -20.73
CA GLY A 838 -13.47 -6.08 -21.70
C GLY A 838 -14.80 -6.85 -21.62
N THR A 839 -14.90 -7.86 -20.74
CA THR A 839 -16.12 -8.66 -20.58
C THR A 839 -16.30 -9.08 -19.13
N HIS A 840 -17.47 -8.83 -18.55
CA HIS A 840 -17.80 -9.31 -17.22
C HIS A 840 -17.88 -10.83 -17.16
N VAL A 841 -17.53 -11.39 -16.02
CA VAL A 841 -17.54 -12.84 -15.76
C VAL A 841 -18.71 -13.25 -14.86
N THR A 842 -19.03 -14.54 -14.88
CA THR A 842 -19.97 -15.21 -13.95
C THR A 842 -19.17 -15.83 -12.78
N PRO A 843 -19.64 -15.69 -11.53
CA PRO A 843 -20.90 -15.04 -11.10
C PRO A 843 -20.83 -13.50 -11.20
N ARG A 844 -22.00 -12.84 -11.25
CA ARG A 844 -22.07 -11.38 -11.29
C ARG A 844 -21.29 -10.75 -10.13
N SER A 845 -21.52 -11.22 -8.91
CA SER A 845 -20.82 -10.79 -7.70
C SER A 845 -20.08 -11.96 -7.06
N LEU A 846 -18.80 -11.76 -6.81
CA LEU A 846 -17.98 -12.73 -6.11
C LEU A 846 -18.41 -12.84 -4.65
N TYR A 847 -18.61 -11.71 -3.96
CA TYR A 847 -19.00 -11.65 -2.56
C TYR A 847 -20.34 -12.37 -2.31
N ILE A 848 -21.35 -12.12 -3.13
CA ILE A 848 -22.67 -12.75 -3.00
C ILE A 848 -22.57 -14.26 -3.23
N GLN A 849 -21.80 -14.70 -4.23
CA GLN A 849 -21.61 -16.12 -4.48
C GLN A 849 -20.87 -16.81 -3.33
N GLN A 850 -19.85 -16.17 -2.78
CA GLN A 850 -19.12 -16.68 -1.59
C GLN A 850 -20.06 -16.80 -0.37
N LEU A 851 -20.96 -15.85 -0.18
CA LEU A 851 -22.02 -15.96 0.85
C LEU A 851 -22.94 -17.14 0.58
N GLN A 852 -23.41 -17.31 -0.66
CA GLN A 852 -24.26 -18.42 -1.04
C GLN A 852 -23.59 -19.78 -0.78
N ASP A 853 -22.30 -19.88 -1.08
CA ASP A 853 -21.53 -21.10 -0.85
C ASP A 853 -21.37 -21.41 0.65
N ARG A 854 -21.25 -20.36 1.50
CA ARG A 854 -21.05 -20.49 2.95
C ARG A 854 -22.34 -20.70 3.75
N ILE A 855 -23.39 -19.94 3.47
CA ILE A 855 -24.60 -19.89 4.30
C ILE A 855 -25.88 -20.32 3.58
N GLY A 856 -25.83 -20.60 2.29
CA GLY A 856 -26.95 -21.10 1.48
C GLY A 856 -27.69 -20.01 0.71
N VAL A 857 -28.26 -20.41 -0.41
CA VAL A 857 -28.91 -19.49 -1.39
C VAL A 857 -30.17 -18.83 -0.81
N GLU A 858 -30.95 -19.53 -0.01
CA GLU A 858 -32.22 -18.98 0.53
C GLU A 858 -31.99 -17.80 1.47
N VAL A 859 -30.96 -17.86 2.30
CA VAL A 859 -30.61 -16.78 3.24
C VAL A 859 -30.17 -15.55 2.47
N VAL A 860 -29.31 -15.74 1.46
CA VAL A 860 -28.75 -14.63 0.66
C VAL A 860 -29.81 -13.95 -0.20
N SER A 861 -30.76 -14.69 -0.79
CA SER A 861 -31.81 -14.13 -1.65
C SER A 861 -32.80 -13.23 -0.89
N HIS A 862 -32.92 -13.41 0.42
CA HIS A 862 -33.75 -12.59 1.29
C HIS A 862 -33.09 -11.23 1.60
N GLU A 863 -31.74 -11.23 1.74
CA GLU A 863 -30.94 -10.06 2.17
C GLU A 863 -30.52 -9.18 0.99
N PHE A 864 -30.09 -9.78 -0.10
CA PHE A 864 -29.51 -9.11 -1.24
C PHE A 864 -30.50 -9.13 -2.42
N LYS A 865 -31.62 -8.39 -2.28
CA LYS A 865 -32.47 -8.16 -3.44
C LYS A 865 -31.68 -7.44 -4.51
N VAL A 866 -31.28 -8.18 -5.53
CA VAL A 866 -30.68 -7.60 -6.73
C VAL A 866 -31.74 -6.66 -7.35
N ARG A 867 -31.43 -5.37 -7.41
CA ARG A 867 -32.23 -4.37 -8.12
C ARG A 867 -32.10 -4.55 -9.60
#